data_86e2b7ffc5f1f12cb8f263335ee4ce21
#
_entry.id   86e2b7ffc5f1f12cb8f263335ee4ce21
#
_cell.length_a   1.000
_cell.length_b   1.000
_cell.length_c   1.000
_cell.angle_alpha   90.00
_cell.angle_beta   90.00
_cell.angle_gamma   90.00
#
_symmetry.space_group_name_H-M   'P 1'
#
loop_
_entity.id
_entity.type
_entity.pdbx_description
1 polymer ?
#
loop_
_entity_poly.entity_id
_entity_poly.type
_entity_poly.pdbx_seq_one_letter_code
_entity_poly.pdbx_strand_id
1 'polypeptide(L)'
;MRHGIWGACLLMAAAMCGAAATPAAAQSFGEGSFDPAIPTLTTSAGHAPGARITSPDQTYAYLKALAAAAPDRTKLVQYATTWEGRPLYYLVLSAPANMAKLDAVQADLASLAAGRPGNGSALPVTWLAYGVHGNEVSSTDAALMTAYHLLAAKNDARSAKIMASTIVVLDPMQNPDGRARFVNNFLASTGIDPAGDRQAAEHDEPWPSGRVNHYMFDLNRDWFTLSQPETRGKVAAIRQWNPVVVVDLHEMGGDETYFFSPAAQPFNPNLTPAQIRAYELIGRYNAAAFDARGEPYFTREVYDLFYPGYADTWNAHQGSIGSTYEQGSARGLVFERRDGSELTYADGVRNHFTTSLATASAVADNSQKFLSDFAAYRSANTSGAAGKATYVIDLGKKRWNAERLGRRLAAQGITVLRREGSATVCGKSYPSGYLAVPQAQPAARLIKSLLDRDTPLPPGFLAEQERRRSADLPHELYDVTAWSAGPMAGVDVAVCSAAVTGDAMAADAPIAAKTSGTGTFAVAVPWTDGGQARLVTLALREGIDGRVTDKAFATGGRSFPRGTVVFPAGSNTPDKMTRLAAIASEVGAETVALENGWTDSGPNLGSEHFARLTLPRVAVAWDDGVSQLSAGALRYVLEQRIGLPVTPIRTARLGRADLSDYDVILVPEGNPASALGEGGLRAIRSFVQRGGVLVAVGESLEAFSSGDNPMLAVKREAALGREPSAAEGDKGDKGALAEAKEIASDPEYREAIKDQAALPDTLPGALLNVVGEPDNFLSAGYDDGAVVLATGTQIFTPLDRAKGINVLRFAASKDLIASGYVWDQNRRQLAFKPYLMAQPQGRGLVIGFAHDPSTRGYLEGLDLLIANAVLIAPSRVR
;
A
#
# COMPACT_ATOMS: atom_id res chain seq x y z
N MET A 1 33.68 -15.69 82.36
CA MET A 1 34.74 -14.78 82.85
C MET A 1 34.74 -13.61 81.85
N ARG A 2 34.09 -12.49 82.23
CA ARG A 2 34.72 -11.29 82.71
C ARG A 2 35.73 -10.73 81.69
N HIS A 3 35.69 -9.55 81.14
CA HIS A 3 35.34 -8.17 81.47
C HIS A 3 35.49 -7.43 80.16
N GLY A 4 34.75 -6.50 79.65
CA GLY A 4 34.35 -5.19 80.15
C GLY A 4 35.38 -4.13 79.76
N ILE A 5 34.96 -3.09 79.07
CA ILE A 5 35.24 -1.63 79.29
C ILE A 5 35.16 -0.86 78.01
N TRP A 6 34.13 -0.08 77.88
CA TRP A 6 33.91 1.39 77.63
C TRP A 6 35.00 2.13 76.88
N GLY A 7 34.57 2.88 75.91
CA GLY A 7 35.13 4.19 75.61
C GLY A 7 34.99 4.77 74.26
N ALA A 8 34.20 5.80 74.17
CA ALA A 8 34.25 6.97 73.30
C ALA A 8 33.42 6.99 71.99
N CYS A 9 32.28 7.67 72.14
CA CYS A 9 31.55 8.29 71.05
C CYS A 9 32.39 9.31 70.28
N LEU A 10 32.58 9.08 68.99
CA LEU A 10 32.89 10.15 68.09
C LEU A 10 31.72 10.23 67.05
N LEU A 11 30.90 11.27 67.25
CA LEU A 11 29.93 11.70 66.26
C LEU A 11 30.70 12.17 65.01
N MET A 12 30.73 11.33 63.93
CA MET A 12 30.94 11.82 62.59
C MET A 12 29.57 12.03 61.97
N ALA A 13 29.18 13.29 61.85
CA ALA A 13 28.08 13.68 61.00
C ALA A 13 28.48 13.41 59.54
N ALA A 14 28.01 12.26 58.97
CA ALA A 14 28.03 12.04 57.54
C ALA A 14 27.04 12.99 56.92
N ALA A 15 27.51 14.05 56.30
CA ALA A 15 26.76 14.84 55.37
C ALA A 15 26.37 13.92 54.19
N MET A 16 25.16 13.38 54.21
CA MET A 16 24.54 12.86 53.00
C MET A 16 24.34 14.06 52.06
N CYS A 17 25.30 14.26 51.15
CA CYS A 17 25.04 14.97 49.93
C CYS A 17 24.01 14.11 49.17
N GLY A 18 22.75 14.37 49.40
CA GLY A 18 21.71 14.00 48.46
C GLY A 18 22.09 14.69 47.17
N ALA A 19 22.60 13.93 46.19
CA ALA A 19 22.55 14.35 44.82
C ALA A 19 21.04 14.45 44.49
N ALA A 20 20.50 15.66 44.67
CA ALA A 20 19.27 16.01 43.99
C ALA A 20 19.55 15.75 42.51
N ALA A 21 18.95 14.69 41.95
CA ALA A 21 18.88 14.54 40.51
C ALA A 21 18.34 15.88 40.01
N THR A 22 19.19 16.66 39.39
CA THR A 22 18.78 17.83 38.64
C THR A 22 17.75 17.29 37.65
N PRO A 23 16.51 17.82 37.68
CA PRO A 23 15.56 17.44 36.65
C PRO A 23 16.27 17.70 35.32
N ALA A 24 16.31 16.66 34.45
CA ALA A 24 16.91 16.76 33.12
C ALA A 24 16.45 18.11 32.56
N ALA A 25 17.41 18.99 32.29
CA ALA A 25 17.12 20.33 31.82
C ALA A 25 16.22 20.14 30.59
N ALA A 26 15.02 20.71 30.62
CA ALA A 26 14.10 20.69 29.49
C ALA A 26 14.90 21.11 28.28
N GLN A 27 15.17 20.17 27.36
CA GLN A 27 15.95 20.47 26.18
C GLN A 27 15.17 21.52 25.38
N SER A 28 15.65 22.76 25.42
CA SER A 28 15.08 23.83 24.61
C SER A 28 15.43 23.52 23.15
N PHE A 29 14.39 23.12 22.39
CA PHE A 29 14.52 23.02 20.96
C PHE A 29 14.54 24.44 20.39
N GLY A 30 15.74 24.95 20.11
CA GLY A 30 16.02 26.30 19.66
C GLY A 30 16.52 27.25 20.77
N GLU A 31 17.58 27.98 20.45
CA GLU A 31 18.05 29.09 21.27
C GLU A 31 17.11 30.29 21.05
N GLY A 32 16.70 30.98 22.10
CA GLY A 32 15.90 32.18 21.97
C GLY A 32 14.93 32.42 23.11
N SER A 33 14.24 33.55 23.05
CA SER A 33 13.12 33.88 23.90
C SER A 33 11.80 33.49 23.23
N PHE A 34 10.88 32.96 24.03
CA PHE A 34 9.58 32.51 23.55
C PHE A 34 8.43 33.31 24.18
N ASP A 35 7.33 33.41 23.46
CA ASP A 35 6.12 34.04 23.93
C ASP A 35 5.42 33.18 25.00
N PRO A 36 5.32 33.64 26.26
CA PRO A 36 4.69 32.84 27.30
C PRO A 36 3.17 32.69 27.12
N ALA A 37 2.55 33.44 26.22
CA ALA A 37 1.14 33.28 25.88
C ALA A 37 0.86 32.02 25.01
N ILE A 38 1.90 31.47 24.34
CA ILE A 38 1.78 30.23 23.57
C ILE A 38 2.06 29.05 24.49
N PRO A 39 1.13 28.10 24.66
CA PRO A 39 1.31 26.97 25.57
C PRO A 39 2.44 26.05 25.11
N THR A 40 3.25 25.57 26.05
CA THR A 40 4.29 24.56 25.78
C THR A 40 3.68 23.15 25.75
N LEU A 41 4.39 22.20 25.15
CA LEU A 41 4.00 20.77 25.24
C LEU A 41 3.92 20.32 26.71
N THR A 42 4.83 20.78 27.55
CA THR A 42 4.86 20.47 28.99
C THR A 42 3.57 20.90 29.70
N THR A 43 3.06 22.09 29.40
CA THR A 43 1.82 22.57 30.01
C THR A 43 0.58 21.85 29.48
N SER A 44 0.60 21.37 28.26
CA SER A 44 -0.56 20.74 27.58
C SER A 44 -0.57 19.20 27.70
N ALA A 45 0.57 18.55 27.62
CA ALA A 45 0.70 17.09 27.60
C ALA A 45 1.38 16.51 28.86
N GLY A 46 1.94 17.36 29.74
CA GLY A 46 2.55 16.95 31.00
C GLY A 46 3.98 16.41 30.88
N HIS A 47 4.62 16.57 29.73
CA HIS A 47 6.03 16.18 29.52
C HIS A 47 6.76 17.15 28.60
N ALA A 48 8.06 17.24 28.76
CA ALA A 48 8.90 18.03 27.87
C ALA A 48 9.03 17.33 26.48
N PRO A 49 9.29 18.09 25.40
CA PRO A 49 9.58 17.53 24.10
C PRO A 49 10.74 16.53 24.15
N GLY A 50 10.62 15.39 23.51
CA GLY A 50 11.64 14.34 23.49
C GLY A 50 11.75 13.50 24.77
N ALA A 51 11.06 13.89 25.89
CA ALA A 51 11.09 13.15 27.13
C ALA A 51 10.14 11.94 27.18
N ARG A 52 9.09 11.97 26.40
CA ARG A 52 8.10 10.89 26.23
C ARG A 52 7.52 10.95 24.83
N ILE A 53 7.00 9.81 24.35
CA ILE A 53 6.29 9.74 23.08
C ILE A 53 4.87 10.29 23.29
N THR A 54 4.52 11.35 22.58
CA THR A 54 3.19 11.98 22.67
C THR A 54 2.12 11.07 22.06
N SER A 55 1.08 10.75 22.81
CA SER A 55 -0.04 9.94 22.33
C SER A 55 -0.90 10.69 21.29
N PRO A 56 -1.76 10.01 20.51
CA PRO A 56 -2.68 10.68 19.61
C PRO A 56 -3.57 11.73 20.30
N ASP A 57 -4.13 11.41 21.45
CA ASP A 57 -5.01 12.32 22.18
C ASP A 57 -4.27 13.56 22.70
N GLN A 58 -3.05 13.39 23.21
CA GLN A 58 -2.19 14.50 23.63
C GLN A 58 -1.80 15.39 22.45
N THR A 59 -1.49 14.76 21.28
CA THR A 59 -1.22 15.47 20.01
C THR A 59 -2.40 16.37 19.62
N TYR A 60 -3.61 15.83 19.61
CA TYR A 60 -4.82 16.60 19.28
C TYR A 60 -5.13 17.70 20.27
N ALA A 61 -4.96 17.43 21.57
CA ALA A 61 -5.18 18.41 22.62
C ALA A 61 -4.20 19.59 22.46
N TYR A 62 -2.93 19.31 22.19
CA TYR A 62 -1.92 20.33 22.00
C TYR A 62 -2.14 21.18 20.74
N LEU A 63 -2.47 20.56 19.61
CA LEU A 63 -2.81 21.29 18.37
C LEU A 63 -3.98 22.26 18.60
N LYS A 64 -5.01 21.83 19.30
CA LYS A 64 -6.15 22.68 19.66
C LYS A 64 -5.74 23.82 20.58
N ALA A 65 -4.86 23.56 21.54
CA ALA A 65 -4.34 24.57 22.44
C ALA A 65 -3.51 25.65 21.70
N LEU A 66 -2.63 25.23 20.77
CA LEU A 66 -1.85 26.12 19.92
C LEU A 66 -2.77 26.99 19.03
N ALA A 67 -3.76 26.37 18.39
CA ALA A 67 -4.72 27.07 17.54
C ALA A 67 -5.55 28.09 18.32
N ALA A 68 -5.97 27.75 19.52
CA ALA A 68 -6.71 28.66 20.41
C ALA A 68 -5.86 29.84 20.93
N ALA A 69 -4.54 29.60 21.16
CA ALA A 69 -3.63 30.64 21.64
C ALA A 69 -3.21 31.65 20.55
N ALA A 70 -3.27 31.25 19.27
CA ALA A 70 -2.84 32.10 18.14
C ALA A 70 -3.86 32.06 16.98
N PRO A 71 -5.13 32.44 17.20
CA PRO A 71 -6.18 32.28 16.19
C PRO A 71 -5.99 33.16 14.93
N ASP A 72 -5.21 34.23 15.06
CA ASP A 72 -4.86 35.13 13.96
C ASP A 72 -3.70 34.62 13.08
N ARG A 73 -3.00 33.58 13.53
CA ARG A 73 -1.81 32.98 12.83
C ARG A 73 -2.01 31.53 12.48
N THR A 74 -3.12 30.93 12.92
CA THR A 74 -3.37 29.50 12.74
C THR A 74 -4.75 29.19 12.20
N LYS A 75 -4.88 28.04 11.49
CA LYS A 75 -6.17 27.42 11.17
C LYS A 75 -6.02 25.91 11.31
N LEU A 76 -6.69 25.31 12.29
CA LEU A 76 -6.74 23.86 12.47
C LEU A 76 -7.88 23.28 11.64
N VAL A 77 -7.61 22.29 10.81
CA VAL A 77 -8.59 21.69 9.88
C VAL A 77 -8.60 20.18 10.04
N GLN A 78 -9.77 19.59 10.28
CA GLN A 78 -9.96 18.15 10.17
C GLN A 78 -10.20 17.81 8.70
N TYR A 79 -9.38 16.90 8.13
CA TYR A 79 -9.44 16.54 6.71
C TYR A 79 -9.97 15.14 6.46
N ALA A 80 -9.93 14.25 7.46
CA ALA A 80 -10.44 12.90 7.36
C ALA A 80 -10.75 12.30 8.73
N THR A 81 -11.27 11.07 8.70
CA THR A 81 -11.44 10.20 9.86
C THR A 81 -10.95 8.80 9.47
N THR A 82 -10.17 8.15 10.36
CA THR A 82 -9.64 6.80 10.13
C THR A 82 -10.72 5.74 10.22
N TRP A 83 -10.39 4.51 9.86
CA TRP A 83 -11.26 3.35 10.06
C TRP A 83 -11.66 3.14 11.52
N GLU A 84 -10.81 3.49 12.48
CA GLU A 84 -11.06 3.36 13.92
C GLU A 84 -11.76 4.60 14.51
N GLY A 85 -12.17 5.56 13.68
CA GLY A 85 -12.92 6.74 14.07
C GLY A 85 -12.06 7.90 14.61
N ARG A 86 -10.73 7.84 14.50
CA ARG A 86 -9.85 8.93 14.93
C ARG A 86 -9.81 10.03 13.87
N PRO A 87 -9.91 11.33 14.28
CA PRO A 87 -9.80 12.44 13.34
C PRO A 87 -8.37 12.64 12.86
N LEU A 88 -8.22 13.11 11.63
CA LEU A 88 -6.95 13.53 11.03
C LEU A 88 -6.97 15.04 10.84
N TYR A 89 -5.95 15.74 11.39
CA TYR A 89 -5.86 17.20 11.37
C TYR A 89 -4.59 17.67 10.68
N TYR A 90 -4.70 18.80 9.99
CA TYR A 90 -3.53 19.62 9.69
C TYR A 90 -3.70 21.03 10.30
N LEU A 91 -2.56 21.65 10.62
CA LEU A 91 -2.47 23.01 11.14
C LEU A 91 -1.83 23.91 10.09
N VAL A 92 -2.54 24.95 9.69
CA VAL A 92 -2.04 26.01 8.80
C VAL A 92 -1.43 27.11 9.65
N LEU A 93 -0.25 27.60 9.27
CA LEU A 93 0.52 28.62 9.96
C LEU A 93 0.98 29.68 8.99
N SER A 94 0.75 30.97 9.31
CA SER A 94 1.32 32.13 8.60
C SER A 94 1.15 33.40 9.43
N ALA A 95 1.73 34.50 8.95
CA ALA A 95 1.53 35.82 9.58
C ALA A 95 0.06 36.27 9.51
N PRO A 96 -0.43 37.08 10.44
CA PRO A 96 -1.82 37.55 10.49
C PRO A 96 -2.29 38.18 9.16
N ALA A 97 -1.42 38.95 8.51
CA ALA A 97 -1.71 39.60 7.23
C ALA A 97 -1.97 38.60 6.08
N ASN A 98 -1.33 37.42 6.13
CA ASN A 98 -1.52 36.32 5.18
C ASN A 98 -2.78 35.53 5.52
N MET A 99 -3.00 35.24 6.80
CA MET A 99 -4.18 34.52 7.27
C MET A 99 -5.48 35.28 6.96
N ALA A 100 -5.48 36.60 7.06
CA ALA A 100 -6.61 37.46 6.69
C ALA A 100 -6.96 37.41 5.18
N LYS A 101 -6.03 36.94 4.32
CA LYS A 101 -6.18 36.83 2.87
C LYS A 101 -6.18 35.38 2.38
N LEU A 102 -6.35 34.42 3.26
CA LEU A 102 -6.12 33.01 2.97
C LEU A 102 -6.94 32.50 1.77
N ASP A 103 -8.21 32.93 1.66
CA ASP A 103 -9.09 32.56 0.55
C ASP A 103 -8.57 33.12 -0.80
N ALA A 104 -8.04 34.34 -0.81
CA ALA A 104 -7.44 34.93 -2.00
C ALA A 104 -6.14 34.19 -2.39
N VAL A 105 -5.31 33.79 -1.42
CA VAL A 105 -4.11 32.99 -1.63
C VAL A 105 -4.47 31.63 -2.24
N GLN A 106 -5.47 30.95 -1.68
CA GLN A 106 -5.94 29.64 -2.19
C GLN A 106 -6.51 29.75 -3.60
N ALA A 107 -7.33 30.78 -3.87
CA ALA A 107 -7.91 31.00 -5.19
C ALA A 107 -6.81 31.25 -6.27
N ASP A 108 -5.78 31.99 -5.91
CA ASP A 108 -4.66 32.28 -6.83
C ASP A 108 -3.79 31.02 -7.06
N LEU A 109 -3.47 30.27 -6.00
CA LEU A 109 -2.82 28.96 -6.11
C LEU A 109 -3.62 27.99 -6.98
N ALA A 110 -4.94 27.97 -6.87
CA ALA A 110 -5.80 27.14 -7.70
C ALA A 110 -5.76 27.58 -9.19
N SER A 111 -5.62 28.89 -9.46
CA SER A 111 -5.41 29.39 -10.82
C SER A 111 -4.09 28.89 -11.40
N LEU A 112 -2.98 29.04 -10.65
CA LEU A 112 -1.67 28.52 -11.05
C LEU A 112 -1.69 27.00 -11.25
N ALA A 113 -2.32 26.26 -10.34
CA ALA A 113 -2.47 24.81 -10.43
C ALA A 113 -3.29 24.35 -11.64
N ALA A 114 -4.22 25.18 -12.10
CA ALA A 114 -4.98 24.96 -13.33
C ALA A 114 -4.21 25.36 -14.59
N GLY A 115 -2.94 25.77 -14.47
CA GLY A 115 -2.10 26.20 -15.59
C GLY A 115 -2.49 27.59 -16.13
N ARG A 116 -3.23 28.39 -15.36
CA ARG A 116 -3.65 29.75 -15.72
C ARG A 116 -2.80 30.80 -14.99
N PRO A 117 -2.70 32.03 -15.52
CA PRO A 117 -2.05 33.12 -14.81
C PRO A 117 -2.65 33.37 -13.44
N GLY A 118 -1.80 33.66 -12.45
CA GLY A 118 -2.23 34.14 -11.14
C GLY A 118 -2.49 35.65 -11.13
N ASN A 119 -3.04 36.13 -10.02
CA ASN A 119 -3.28 37.57 -9.78
C ASN A 119 -2.23 38.20 -8.84
N GLY A 120 -1.22 37.43 -8.42
CA GLY A 120 -0.13 37.87 -7.55
C GLY A 120 -0.43 37.78 -6.04
N SER A 121 -1.55 37.18 -5.65
CA SER A 121 -1.90 36.91 -4.24
C SER A 121 -1.30 35.61 -3.71
N ALA A 122 -0.83 34.70 -4.58
CA ALA A 122 -0.29 33.40 -4.21
C ALA A 122 0.93 33.50 -3.31
N LEU A 123 0.97 32.71 -2.26
CA LEU A 123 2.15 32.44 -1.43
C LEU A 123 2.52 30.96 -1.59
N PRO A 124 3.83 30.62 -1.58
CA PRO A 124 4.23 29.24 -1.63
C PRO A 124 3.79 28.50 -0.37
N VAL A 125 3.23 27.32 -0.55
CA VAL A 125 2.81 26.44 0.55
C VAL A 125 3.88 25.37 0.73
N THR A 126 4.40 25.23 1.95
CA THR A 126 5.22 24.10 2.41
C THR A 126 4.35 23.17 3.22
N TRP A 127 4.13 21.95 2.74
CA TRP A 127 3.40 20.90 3.45
C TRP A 127 4.38 19.94 4.10
N LEU A 128 4.41 19.89 5.40
CA LEU A 128 5.23 18.96 6.19
C LEU A 128 4.30 17.88 6.78
N ALA A 129 4.46 16.67 6.32
CA ALA A 129 3.67 15.52 6.69
C ALA A 129 4.51 14.58 7.57
N TYR A 130 3.91 14.08 8.66
CA TYR A 130 4.61 13.31 9.67
C TYR A 130 3.80 12.08 10.07
N GLY A 131 4.48 11.01 10.49
CA GLY A 131 3.84 9.84 11.08
C GLY A 131 2.87 9.11 10.16
N VAL A 132 3.20 8.95 8.88
CA VAL A 132 2.45 8.08 7.95
C VAL A 132 2.58 6.62 8.39
N HIS A 133 3.71 6.23 8.96
CA HIS A 133 3.88 5.01 9.72
C HIS A 133 3.78 5.33 11.21
N GLY A 134 2.84 4.70 11.90
CA GLY A 134 2.52 5.07 13.28
C GLY A 134 3.60 4.72 14.31
N ASN A 135 4.52 3.80 13.97
CA ASN A 135 5.67 3.42 14.80
C ASN A 135 6.94 4.24 14.53
N GLU A 136 6.90 5.17 13.60
CA GLU A 136 7.95 6.15 13.32
C GLU A 136 7.65 7.42 14.13
N VAL A 137 7.99 7.38 15.41
CA VAL A 137 7.32 8.19 16.42
C VAL A 137 7.88 9.60 16.62
N SER A 138 9.16 9.88 16.33
CA SER A 138 9.79 11.17 16.62
C SER A 138 9.29 12.30 15.72
N SER A 139 8.86 11.96 14.50
CA SER A 139 8.40 12.95 13.52
C SER A 139 7.15 13.71 14.00
N THR A 140 6.18 13.05 14.63
CA THR A 140 4.97 13.71 15.19
C THR A 140 5.33 14.78 16.23
N ASP A 141 6.22 14.45 17.16
CA ASP A 141 6.63 15.40 18.19
C ASP A 141 7.45 16.55 17.59
N ALA A 142 8.23 16.30 16.54
CA ALA A 142 8.91 17.36 15.78
C ALA A 142 7.92 18.32 15.09
N ALA A 143 6.79 17.81 14.61
CA ALA A 143 5.70 18.67 14.07
C ALA A 143 5.16 19.62 15.15
N LEU A 144 4.91 19.09 16.36
CA LEU A 144 4.45 19.90 17.50
C LEU A 144 5.46 20.97 17.90
N MET A 145 6.74 20.61 17.88
CA MET A 145 7.84 21.55 18.17
C MET A 145 7.98 22.61 17.07
N THR A 146 7.82 22.25 15.81
CA THR A 146 7.85 23.18 14.68
C THR A 146 6.70 24.19 14.78
N ALA A 147 5.49 23.73 15.12
CA ALA A 147 4.35 24.60 15.35
C ALA A 147 4.60 25.59 16.49
N TYR A 148 5.05 25.08 17.63
CA TYR A 148 5.38 25.91 18.79
C TYR A 148 6.44 26.95 18.46
N HIS A 149 7.54 26.55 17.85
CA HIS A 149 8.64 27.44 17.48
C HIS A 149 8.19 28.58 16.56
N LEU A 150 7.46 28.26 15.47
CA LEU A 150 6.96 29.26 14.52
C LEU A 150 5.97 30.25 15.17
N LEU A 151 5.24 29.82 16.19
CA LEU A 151 4.27 30.65 16.90
C LEU A 151 4.87 31.46 18.06
N ALA A 152 5.81 30.86 18.81
CA ALA A 152 6.28 31.39 20.08
C ALA A 152 7.63 32.10 20.01
N ALA A 153 8.50 31.80 19.02
CA ALA A 153 9.84 32.39 18.95
C ALA A 153 9.78 33.90 18.77
N LYS A 154 10.49 34.61 19.69
CA LYS A 154 10.65 36.07 19.66
C LYS A 154 12.06 36.44 19.16
N ASN A 155 12.14 37.48 18.32
CA ASN A 155 13.40 37.97 17.73
C ASN A 155 14.14 36.94 16.87
N ASP A 156 13.43 35.94 16.34
CA ASP A 156 13.93 34.99 15.34
C ASP A 156 13.59 35.49 13.94
N ALA A 157 14.58 36.05 13.26
CA ALA A 157 14.43 36.55 11.90
C ALA A 157 14.04 35.47 10.88
N ARG A 158 14.46 34.20 11.12
CA ARG A 158 14.12 33.05 10.26
C ARG A 158 12.64 32.74 10.36
N SER A 159 12.13 32.54 11.56
CA SER A 159 10.68 32.27 11.78
C SER A 159 9.82 33.42 11.30
N ALA A 160 10.23 34.68 11.57
CA ALA A 160 9.52 35.86 11.08
C ALA A 160 9.45 35.88 9.54
N LYS A 161 10.53 35.54 8.82
CA LYS A 161 10.55 35.47 7.37
C LYS A 161 9.68 34.33 6.83
N ILE A 162 9.78 33.12 7.40
CA ILE A 162 8.91 31.98 7.04
C ILE A 162 7.44 32.39 7.13
N MET A 163 7.01 32.90 8.28
CA MET A 163 5.64 33.28 8.53
C MET A 163 5.17 34.44 7.62
N ALA A 164 6.04 35.40 7.30
CA ALA A 164 5.68 36.55 6.45
C ALA A 164 5.54 36.20 4.96
N SER A 165 6.34 35.26 4.44
CA SER A 165 6.49 35.02 2.99
C SER A 165 5.93 33.68 2.51
N THR A 166 5.42 32.83 3.41
CA THR A 166 4.92 31.49 3.07
C THR A 166 3.67 31.10 3.87
N ILE A 167 3.02 30.04 3.41
CA ILE A 167 2.08 29.25 4.23
C ILE A 167 2.77 27.94 4.60
N VAL A 168 2.83 27.64 5.90
CA VAL A 168 3.30 26.33 6.38
C VAL A 168 2.09 25.51 6.80
N VAL A 169 1.99 24.29 6.29
CA VAL A 169 0.96 23.32 6.69
C VAL A 169 1.67 22.15 7.36
N LEU A 170 1.29 21.88 8.61
CA LEU A 170 1.78 20.74 9.37
C LEU A 170 0.68 19.68 9.46
N ASP A 171 0.93 18.48 8.94
CA ASP A 171 0.10 17.28 9.09
C ASP A 171 0.80 16.33 10.07
N PRO A 172 0.59 16.48 11.37
CA PRO A 172 1.51 15.95 12.40
C PRO A 172 1.38 14.45 12.61
N MET A 173 0.31 13.82 12.13
CA MET A 173 0.04 12.42 12.43
C MET A 173 -0.92 11.80 11.41
N GLN A 174 -0.35 11.26 10.32
CA GLN A 174 -1.13 10.71 9.21
C GLN A 174 -1.70 9.31 9.53
N ASN A 175 -1.18 8.60 10.53
CA ASN A 175 -1.63 7.27 10.96
C ASN A 175 -1.79 7.19 12.49
N PRO A 176 -2.83 7.82 13.05
CA PRO A 176 -3.06 7.79 14.50
C PRO A 176 -3.43 6.38 15.02
N ASP A 177 -4.00 5.51 14.20
CA ASP A 177 -4.35 4.13 14.58
C ASP A 177 -3.08 3.31 14.82
N GLY A 178 -2.12 3.39 13.91
CA GLY A 178 -0.81 2.76 14.05
C GLY A 178 -0.01 3.34 15.23
N ARG A 179 -0.02 4.68 15.38
CA ARG A 179 0.66 5.34 16.51
C ARG A 179 0.08 4.93 17.85
N ALA A 180 -1.24 4.85 17.98
CA ALA A 180 -1.88 4.38 19.21
C ALA A 180 -1.45 2.96 19.57
N ARG A 181 -1.34 2.09 18.56
CA ARG A 181 -0.91 0.70 18.73
C ARG A 181 0.53 0.63 19.25
N PHE A 182 1.45 1.36 18.62
CA PHE A 182 2.84 1.43 19.05
C PHE A 182 2.99 2.00 20.47
N VAL A 183 2.41 3.18 20.73
CA VAL A 183 2.53 3.85 22.03
C VAL A 183 2.00 2.98 23.17
N ASN A 184 0.86 2.31 22.98
CA ASN A 184 0.30 1.42 23.99
C ASN A 184 1.21 0.21 24.27
N ASN A 185 1.80 -0.39 23.23
CA ASN A 185 2.75 -1.47 23.40
C ASN A 185 4.02 -0.99 24.11
N PHE A 186 4.59 0.13 23.69
CA PHE A 186 5.76 0.74 24.30
C PHE A 186 5.54 0.96 25.81
N LEU A 187 4.44 1.63 26.18
CA LEU A 187 4.11 1.91 27.58
C LEU A 187 3.88 0.65 28.44
N ALA A 188 3.38 -0.42 27.82
CA ALA A 188 3.17 -1.70 28.50
C ALA A 188 4.46 -2.51 28.68
N SER A 189 5.47 -2.26 27.86
CA SER A 189 6.71 -3.04 27.79
C SER A 189 7.90 -2.34 28.47
N THR A 190 7.86 -1.01 28.59
CA THR A 190 8.94 -0.22 29.19
C THR A 190 8.98 -0.43 30.70
N GLY A 191 10.20 -0.63 31.25
CA GLY A 191 10.45 -0.75 32.66
C GLY A 191 10.41 0.59 33.42
N ILE A 192 11.06 0.67 34.58
CA ILE A 192 11.19 1.92 35.34
C ILE A 192 12.00 2.95 34.54
N ASP A 193 13.10 2.48 33.94
CA ASP A 193 13.92 3.23 33.02
C ASP A 193 13.83 2.62 31.63
N PRO A 194 13.82 3.42 30.56
CA PRO A 194 13.89 2.91 29.18
C PRO A 194 15.19 2.14 28.96
N ALA A 195 15.12 1.05 28.20
CA ALA A 195 16.29 0.22 27.90
C ALA A 195 16.84 0.55 26.51
N GLY A 196 18.15 0.73 26.40
CA GLY A 196 18.83 0.83 25.11
C GLY A 196 19.08 -0.51 24.45
N ASP A 197 18.95 -1.62 25.19
CA ASP A 197 19.18 -2.96 24.68
C ASP A 197 18.21 -3.29 23.55
N ARG A 198 18.76 -3.63 22.38
CA ARG A 198 18.04 -3.93 21.13
C ARG A 198 17.07 -5.09 21.25
N GLN A 199 17.22 -5.97 22.24
CA GLN A 199 16.35 -7.12 22.49
C GLN A 199 15.26 -6.81 23.55
N ALA A 200 15.26 -5.59 24.09
CA ALA A 200 14.23 -5.22 25.07
C ALA A 200 12.82 -5.23 24.42
N ALA A 201 11.85 -5.70 25.19
CA ALA A 201 10.47 -5.84 24.71
C ALA A 201 9.84 -4.52 24.23
N GLU A 202 10.34 -3.38 24.71
CA GLU A 202 9.88 -2.06 24.29
C GLU A 202 10.26 -1.72 22.84
N HIS A 203 11.24 -2.42 22.24
CA HIS A 203 11.66 -2.28 20.85
C HIS A 203 11.02 -3.31 19.92
N ASP A 204 10.34 -4.33 20.48
CA ASP A 204 9.71 -5.43 19.76
C ASP A 204 8.19 -5.24 19.69
N GLU A 205 7.70 -4.88 18.53
CA GLU A 205 6.27 -4.67 18.32
C GLU A 205 5.56 -5.99 18.06
N PRO A 206 4.44 -6.26 18.75
CA PRO A 206 3.61 -7.41 18.41
C PRO A 206 2.96 -7.23 17.03
N TRP A 207 2.65 -8.34 16.38
CA TRP A 207 1.85 -8.35 15.18
C TRP A 207 0.38 -7.94 15.48
N PRO A 208 -0.25 -7.03 14.70
CA PRO A 208 0.33 -6.19 13.66
C PRO A 208 1.06 -4.97 14.24
N SER A 209 2.14 -4.57 13.56
CA SER A 209 2.94 -3.43 14.01
C SER A 209 2.22 -2.08 13.87
N GLY A 210 2.75 -1.05 14.53
CA GLY A 210 2.27 0.32 14.39
C GLY A 210 2.54 0.96 13.03
N ARG A 211 3.34 0.32 12.15
CA ARG A 211 3.61 0.84 10.81
C ARG A 211 2.33 1.04 10.00
N VAL A 212 1.45 0.06 10.02
CA VAL A 212 0.27 -0.03 9.17
C VAL A 212 -0.99 0.57 9.82
N ASN A 213 -2.01 0.90 9.00
CA ASN A 213 -3.31 1.37 9.48
C ASN A 213 -4.21 0.21 9.96
N HIS A 214 -5.52 0.44 10.13
CA HIS A 214 -6.50 -0.57 10.57
C HIS A 214 -6.56 -1.82 9.67
N TYR A 215 -6.59 -1.63 8.33
CA TYR A 215 -6.57 -2.72 7.36
C TYR A 215 -5.16 -3.18 7.00
N MET A 216 -4.15 -2.81 7.79
CA MET A 216 -2.75 -3.16 7.59
C MET A 216 -2.20 -2.71 6.23
N PHE A 217 -2.66 -1.58 5.74
CA PHE A 217 -2.07 -0.92 4.57
C PHE A 217 -0.88 -0.06 4.99
N ASP A 218 0.18 -0.13 4.21
CA ASP A 218 1.21 0.89 4.19
C ASP A 218 0.64 2.14 3.49
N LEU A 219 0.36 3.19 4.26
CA LEU A 219 -0.24 4.42 3.74
C LEU A 219 0.71 5.18 2.81
N ASN A 220 2.02 4.89 2.86
CA ASN A 220 3.01 5.41 1.90
C ASN A 220 3.16 4.52 0.65
N ARG A 221 2.16 3.69 0.35
CA ARG A 221 2.02 2.93 -0.91
C ARG A 221 0.67 3.16 -1.59
N ASP A 222 -0.22 3.93 -0.96
CA ASP A 222 -1.64 4.09 -1.36
C ASP A 222 -1.93 5.40 -2.11
N TRP A 223 -0.91 6.23 -2.41
CA TRP A 223 -1.10 7.60 -2.88
C TRP A 223 -1.84 7.74 -4.23
N PHE A 224 -1.68 6.81 -5.18
CA PHE A 224 -2.48 6.83 -6.41
C PHE A 224 -3.65 5.85 -6.38
N THR A 225 -3.64 4.93 -5.44
CA THR A 225 -4.70 3.92 -5.30
C THR A 225 -5.91 4.47 -4.56
N LEU A 226 -5.68 5.34 -3.57
CA LEU A 226 -6.70 6.00 -2.75
C LEU A 226 -7.67 4.99 -2.11
N SER A 227 -7.15 3.84 -1.71
CA SER A 227 -7.98 2.79 -1.12
C SER A 227 -8.37 3.09 0.33
N GLN A 228 -7.53 3.82 1.07
CA GLN A 228 -7.71 4.12 2.48
C GLN A 228 -8.32 5.51 2.72
N PRO A 229 -9.18 5.70 3.74
CA PRO A 229 -9.79 7.00 4.02
C PRO A 229 -8.78 8.08 4.37
N GLU A 230 -7.68 7.69 5.06
CA GLU A 230 -6.58 8.55 5.42
C GLU A 230 -5.95 9.18 4.16
N THR A 231 -5.63 8.35 3.18
CA THR A 231 -5.00 8.79 1.92
C THR A 231 -5.98 9.62 1.07
N ARG A 232 -7.26 9.21 0.99
CA ARG A 232 -8.28 9.98 0.25
C ARG A 232 -8.42 11.40 0.79
N GLY A 233 -8.51 11.54 2.12
CA GLY A 233 -8.64 12.84 2.76
C GLY A 233 -7.39 13.70 2.57
N LYS A 234 -6.22 13.12 2.73
CA LYS A 234 -4.93 13.78 2.56
C LYS A 234 -4.72 14.29 1.12
N VAL A 235 -4.97 13.45 0.13
CA VAL A 235 -4.88 13.84 -1.28
C VAL A 235 -5.86 14.98 -1.62
N ALA A 236 -7.09 14.92 -1.10
CA ALA A 236 -8.07 16.01 -1.28
C ALA A 236 -7.58 17.32 -0.66
N ALA A 237 -7.02 17.28 0.56
CA ALA A 237 -6.47 18.44 1.25
C ALA A 237 -5.26 19.02 0.51
N ILE A 238 -4.29 18.21 0.10
CA ILE A 238 -3.12 18.64 -0.67
C ILE A 238 -3.55 19.30 -2.00
N ARG A 239 -4.53 18.74 -2.69
CA ARG A 239 -5.05 19.32 -3.93
C ARG A 239 -5.77 20.66 -3.70
N GLN A 240 -6.34 20.88 -2.53
CA GLN A 240 -6.93 22.19 -2.17
C GLN A 240 -5.84 23.24 -1.98
N TRP A 241 -4.70 22.86 -1.38
CA TRP A 241 -3.62 23.78 -1.05
C TRP A 241 -2.58 23.94 -2.16
N ASN A 242 -2.45 22.97 -3.07
CA ASN A 242 -1.46 22.96 -4.15
C ASN A 242 -0.05 23.35 -3.67
N PRO A 243 0.54 22.63 -2.71
CA PRO A 243 1.81 22.98 -2.13
C PRO A 243 2.94 22.95 -3.17
N VAL A 244 3.90 23.85 -3.04
CA VAL A 244 5.10 23.85 -3.90
C VAL A 244 6.17 22.90 -3.41
N VAL A 245 6.17 22.59 -2.10
CA VAL A 245 7.03 21.59 -1.45
C VAL A 245 6.17 20.72 -0.53
N VAL A 246 6.38 19.41 -0.60
CA VAL A 246 5.78 18.40 0.30
C VAL A 246 6.91 17.54 0.84
N VAL A 247 6.99 17.40 2.15
CA VAL A 247 7.96 16.51 2.80
C VAL A 247 7.21 15.48 3.63
N ASP A 248 7.54 14.22 3.47
CA ASP A 248 7.10 13.11 4.33
C ASP A 248 8.26 12.70 5.24
N LEU A 249 8.06 12.80 6.56
CA LEU A 249 9.10 12.60 7.56
C LEU A 249 8.93 11.24 8.23
N HIS A 250 9.91 10.39 8.06
CA HIS A 250 9.94 8.97 8.37
C HIS A 250 11.05 8.59 9.36
N GLU A 251 11.04 7.33 9.80
CA GLU A 251 12.16 6.71 10.52
C GLU A 251 12.57 5.37 9.88
N MET A 252 13.88 5.14 9.88
CA MET A 252 14.53 3.92 9.38
C MET A 252 15.24 3.15 10.52
N GLY A 253 16.12 2.21 10.21
CA GLY A 253 16.85 1.43 11.20
C GLY A 253 17.66 2.30 12.18
N GLY A 254 17.73 1.92 13.46
CA GLY A 254 18.38 2.71 14.53
C GLY A 254 19.88 2.89 14.36
N ASP A 255 20.56 2.03 13.59
CA ASP A 255 21.98 2.16 13.29
C ASP A 255 22.30 3.22 12.23
N GLU A 256 21.27 3.67 11.50
CA GLU A 256 21.40 4.69 10.47
C GLU A 256 21.44 6.11 11.05
N THR A 257 21.88 7.07 10.24
CA THR A 257 21.96 8.48 10.67
C THR A 257 20.69 9.25 10.27
N TYR A 258 20.80 10.13 9.27
CA TYR A 258 19.67 10.89 8.74
C TYR A 258 19.75 11.00 7.22
N PHE A 259 18.65 10.74 6.54
CA PHE A 259 18.53 10.91 5.10
C PHE A 259 17.62 12.10 4.76
N PHE A 260 18.01 12.88 3.75
CA PHE A 260 17.18 13.86 3.06
C PHE A 260 17.58 13.98 1.58
N SER A 261 16.66 14.52 0.78
CA SER A 261 16.90 14.73 -0.66
C SER A 261 18.20 15.50 -0.94
N PRO A 262 18.90 15.23 -2.07
CA PRO A 262 18.44 14.48 -3.24
C PRO A 262 18.38 12.95 -3.05
N ALA A 263 17.40 12.35 -3.71
CA ALA A 263 17.14 10.91 -3.69
C ALA A 263 18.17 10.12 -4.54
N ALA A 264 18.18 8.80 -4.37
CA ALA A 264 18.89 7.86 -5.21
C ALA A 264 18.27 7.73 -6.62
N GLN A 265 19.01 7.12 -7.53
CA GLN A 265 18.46 6.64 -8.80
C GLN A 265 17.69 5.32 -8.59
N PRO A 266 16.65 5.01 -9.40
CA PRO A 266 16.24 5.75 -10.60
C PRO A 266 15.25 6.88 -10.29
N PHE A 267 15.28 7.94 -11.08
CA PHE A 267 14.21 8.93 -11.10
C PHE A 267 13.15 8.57 -12.14
N ASN A 268 11.87 8.81 -11.80
CA ASN A 268 10.80 8.67 -12.75
C ASN A 268 11.02 9.62 -13.95
N PRO A 269 10.97 9.13 -15.20
CA PRO A 269 11.26 9.94 -16.38
C PRO A 269 10.26 11.09 -16.61
N ASN A 270 9.16 11.12 -15.88
CA ASN A 270 8.19 12.20 -15.92
C ASN A 270 8.54 13.38 -15.00
N LEU A 271 9.59 13.26 -14.16
CA LEU A 271 10.13 14.39 -13.39
C LEU A 271 10.88 15.37 -14.33
N THR A 272 10.86 16.66 -13.96
CA THR A 272 11.49 17.70 -14.78
C THR A 272 12.88 18.06 -14.26
N PRO A 273 13.78 18.56 -15.14
CA PRO A 273 15.09 19.08 -14.70
C PRO A 273 15.00 20.23 -13.68
N ALA A 274 13.91 21.01 -13.69
CA ALA A 274 13.68 22.06 -12.69
C ALA A 274 13.44 21.48 -11.30
N GLN A 275 12.66 20.41 -11.21
CA GLN A 275 12.43 19.69 -9.95
C GLN A 275 13.74 19.08 -9.41
N ILE A 276 14.54 18.44 -10.28
CA ILE A 276 15.83 17.88 -9.86
C ILE A 276 16.74 18.96 -9.24
N ARG A 277 16.82 20.17 -9.87
CA ARG A 277 17.59 21.29 -9.28
C ARG A 277 16.98 21.79 -7.96
N ALA A 278 15.69 21.71 -7.78
CA ALA A 278 15.01 22.12 -6.54
C ALA A 278 15.29 21.15 -5.38
N TYR A 279 15.39 19.85 -5.64
CA TYR A 279 15.87 18.88 -4.63
C TYR A 279 17.27 19.21 -4.13
N GLU A 280 18.19 19.56 -5.03
CA GLU A 280 19.55 20.01 -4.69
C GLU A 280 19.54 21.28 -3.83
N LEU A 281 18.67 22.24 -4.18
CA LEU A 281 18.54 23.50 -3.42
C LEU A 281 18.08 23.21 -1.97
N ILE A 282 17.00 22.45 -1.80
CA ILE A 282 16.47 22.11 -0.47
C ILE A 282 17.49 21.28 0.33
N GLY A 283 18.13 20.30 -0.33
CA GLY A 283 19.16 19.47 0.29
C GLY A 283 20.31 20.28 0.88
N ARG A 284 20.76 21.34 0.21
CA ARG A 284 21.82 22.25 0.72
C ARG A 284 21.40 23.01 1.98
N TYR A 285 20.13 23.40 2.11
CA TYR A 285 19.64 24.04 3.35
C TYR A 285 19.65 23.05 4.51
N ASN A 286 19.23 21.80 4.26
CA ASN A 286 19.26 20.75 5.28
C ASN A 286 20.70 20.40 5.67
N ALA A 287 21.59 20.22 4.68
CA ALA A 287 23.02 19.95 4.91
C ALA A 287 23.65 21.04 5.79
N ALA A 288 23.46 22.31 5.42
CA ALA A 288 24.01 23.43 6.20
C ALA A 288 23.49 23.46 7.65
N ALA A 289 22.23 23.05 7.90
CA ALA A 289 21.68 22.98 9.23
C ALA A 289 22.25 21.82 10.05
N PHE A 290 22.55 20.69 9.42
CA PHE A 290 23.20 19.54 10.06
C PHE A 290 24.69 19.76 10.29
N ASP A 291 25.41 20.32 9.29
CA ASP A 291 26.83 20.69 9.38
C ASP A 291 27.09 21.64 10.56
N ALA A 292 26.20 22.63 10.74
CA ALA A 292 26.29 23.58 11.85
C ALA A 292 26.18 22.93 13.24
N ARG A 293 25.65 21.71 13.31
CA ARG A 293 25.47 20.93 14.54
C ARG A 293 26.46 19.76 14.64
N GLY A 294 27.23 19.49 13.56
CA GLY A 294 28.11 18.32 13.50
C GLY A 294 27.36 17.00 13.42
N GLU A 295 26.11 17.00 13.00
CA GLU A 295 25.27 15.79 12.89
C GLU A 295 25.49 15.10 11.54
N PRO A 296 25.72 13.77 11.51
CA PRO A 296 25.93 13.05 10.24
C PRO A 296 24.60 12.83 9.49
N TYR A 297 24.70 12.83 8.16
CA TYR A 297 23.59 12.58 7.23
C TYR A 297 24.10 11.93 5.93
N PHE A 298 23.18 11.42 5.13
CA PHE A 298 23.47 10.93 3.78
C PHE A 298 22.39 11.34 2.78
N THR A 299 22.73 11.29 1.51
CA THR A 299 21.85 11.62 0.38
C THR A 299 22.21 10.72 -0.79
N ARG A 300 21.31 10.60 -1.78
CA ARG A 300 21.54 9.86 -3.04
C ARG A 300 21.75 8.35 -2.86
N GLU A 301 21.27 7.80 -1.77
CA GLU A 301 21.34 6.38 -1.44
C GLU A 301 19.96 5.86 -1.01
N VAL A 302 19.69 4.58 -1.19
CA VAL A 302 18.50 3.83 -0.77
C VAL A 302 17.19 4.30 -1.41
N TYR A 303 16.73 5.50 -1.11
CA TYR A 303 15.40 6.00 -1.45
C TYR A 303 15.38 6.66 -2.81
N ASP A 304 14.60 6.11 -3.76
CA ASP A 304 14.45 6.61 -5.13
C ASP A 304 13.22 7.51 -5.32
N LEU A 305 13.01 8.01 -6.53
CA LEU A 305 11.84 8.78 -6.96
C LEU A 305 11.21 8.16 -8.21
N PHE A 306 10.95 6.85 -8.18
CA PHE A 306 10.48 6.11 -9.35
C PHE A 306 9.00 5.70 -9.24
N TYR A 307 8.59 5.03 -8.16
CA TYR A 307 7.23 4.52 -7.97
C TYR A 307 6.25 5.64 -7.54
N PRO A 308 5.13 5.88 -8.27
CA PRO A 308 4.21 7.00 -7.99
C PRO A 308 3.27 6.78 -6.79
N GLY A 309 3.42 5.68 -6.07
CA GLY A 309 2.61 5.38 -4.89
C GLY A 309 3.13 5.96 -3.58
N TYR A 310 4.30 6.62 -3.60
CA TYR A 310 4.88 7.34 -2.46
C TYR A 310 4.39 8.78 -2.38
N ALA A 311 4.46 9.34 -1.17
CA ALA A 311 4.19 10.75 -0.93
C ALA A 311 5.03 11.69 -1.81
N ASP A 312 6.33 11.45 -1.87
CA ASP A 312 7.27 12.30 -2.60
C ASP A 312 7.03 12.26 -4.11
N THR A 313 6.97 11.05 -4.68
CA THR A 313 6.85 10.88 -6.14
C THR A 313 5.46 11.26 -6.65
N TRP A 314 4.38 10.95 -5.91
CA TRP A 314 3.03 11.38 -6.30
C TRP A 314 2.92 12.92 -6.33
N ASN A 315 3.40 13.60 -5.28
CA ASN A 315 3.39 15.05 -5.21
C ASN A 315 4.29 15.69 -6.29
N ALA A 316 5.42 15.05 -6.62
CA ALA A 316 6.28 15.49 -7.71
C ALA A 316 5.55 15.44 -9.07
N HIS A 317 4.71 14.44 -9.32
CA HIS A 317 3.86 14.38 -10.52
C HIS A 317 2.73 15.43 -10.52
N GLN A 318 2.43 16.02 -9.37
CA GLN A 318 1.54 17.18 -9.25
C GLN A 318 2.27 18.53 -9.36
N GLY A 319 3.59 18.53 -9.56
CA GLY A 319 4.41 19.74 -9.75
C GLY A 319 5.03 20.28 -8.47
N SER A 320 4.81 19.67 -7.35
CA SER A 320 5.50 19.94 -6.08
C SER A 320 6.94 19.41 -6.11
N ILE A 321 7.77 19.83 -5.17
CA ILE A 321 9.00 19.14 -4.81
C ILE A 321 8.65 18.19 -3.65
N GLY A 322 8.35 16.93 -3.99
CA GLY A 322 8.02 15.89 -3.02
C GLY A 322 9.29 15.23 -2.49
N SER A 323 9.49 15.18 -1.19
CA SER A 323 10.70 14.65 -0.56
C SER A 323 10.37 13.70 0.57
N THR A 324 11.17 12.66 0.73
CA THR A 324 11.22 11.80 1.90
C THR A 324 12.42 12.16 2.75
N TYR A 325 12.24 12.29 4.07
CA TYR A 325 13.31 12.41 5.06
C TYR A 325 13.23 11.25 6.02
N GLU A 326 14.39 10.67 6.38
CA GLU A 326 14.45 9.46 7.21
C GLU A 326 15.41 9.66 8.37
N GLN A 327 14.95 9.44 9.58
CA GLN A 327 15.73 9.47 10.81
C GLN A 327 16.00 8.05 11.30
N GLY A 328 17.23 7.76 11.77
CA GLY A 328 17.45 6.52 12.53
C GLY A 328 16.52 6.46 13.74
N SER A 329 15.76 5.37 13.88
CA SER A 329 14.72 5.24 14.92
C SER A 329 15.29 4.77 16.25
N ALA A 330 14.96 5.47 17.34
CA ALA A 330 15.22 4.97 18.68
C ALA A 330 14.29 3.82 19.10
N ARG A 331 13.30 3.48 18.30
CA ARG A 331 12.29 2.42 18.58
C ARG A 331 11.67 2.50 19.98
N GLY A 332 11.73 3.66 20.60
CA GLY A 332 11.32 3.96 21.96
C GLY A 332 11.96 5.27 22.39
N LEU A 333 12.52 5.33 23.59
CA LEU A 333 13.19 6.55 24.10
C LEU A 333 14.72 6.51 23.99
N VAL A 334 15.34 5.32 24.00
CA VAL A 334 16.78 5.11 23.90
C VAL A 334 17.04 3.85 23.08
N PHE A 335 18.09 3.85 22.26
CA PHE A 335 18.49 2.72 21.45
C PHE A 335 20.02 2.66 21.37
N GLU A 336 20.63 1.54 21.79
CA GLU A 336 22.06 1.30 21.67
C GLU A 336 22.40 0.85 20.25
N ARG A 337 23.21 1.63 19.55
CA ARG A 337 23.70 1.31 18.21
C ARG A 337 24.80 0.26 18.24
N ARG A 338 25.06 -0.37 17.10
CA ARG A 338 26.14 -1.39 16.97
C ARG A 338 27.52 -0.85 17.22
N ASP A 339 27.75 0.45 17.02
CA ASP A 339 29.01 1.13 17.33
C ASP A 339 29.17 1.52 18.82
N GLY A 340 28.18 1.19 19.65
CA GLY A 340 28.15 1.50 21.09
C GLY A 340 27.68 2.91 21.40
N SER A 341 27.30 3.71 20.44
CA SER A 341 26.65 4.99 20.67
C SER A 341 25.17 4.83 21.01
N GLU A 342 24.62 5.79 21.77
CA GLU A 342 23.18 5.84 22.06
C GLU A 342 22.49 6.79 21.08
N LEU A 343 21.32 6.37 20.60
CA LEU A 343 20.37 7.21 19.89
C LEU A 343 19.15 7.43 20.78
N THR A 344 18.84 8.69 21.06
CA THR A 344 17.67 9.03 21.87
C THR A 344 16.49 9.49 21.00
N TYR A 345 15.28 9.27 21.52
CA TYR A 345 14.06 9.83 20.95
C TYR A 345 14.15 11.36 20.75
N ALA A 346 14.76 12.05 21.73
CA ALA A 346 14.97 13.49 21.67
C ALA A 346 15.86 13.91 20.48
N ASP A 347 16.85 13.10 20.10
CA ASP A 347 17.70 13.35 18.92
C ASP A 347 16.87 13.26 17.64
N GLY A 348 16.02 12.24 17.52
CA GLY A 348 15.10 12.10 16.39
C GLY A 348 14.15 13.28 16.26
N VAL A 349 13.53 13.69 17.35
CA VAL A 349 12.64 14.86 17.39
C VAL A 349 13.39 16.12 16.95
N ARG A 350 14.62 16.33 17.45
CA ARG A 350 15.46 17.49 17.13
C ARG A 350 15.87 17.51 15.66
N ASN A 351 16.24 16.38 15.10
CA ASN A 351 16.67 16.27 13.71
C ASN A 351 15.53 16.56 12.73
N HIS A 352 14.36 15.98 12.96
CA HIS A 352 13.17 16.30 12.18
C HIS A 352 12.71 17.75 12.33
N PHE A 353 12.79 18.33 13.52
CA PHE A 353 12.53 19.75 13.74
C PHE A 353 13.52 20.62 12.95
N THR A 354 14.81 20.26 12.94
CA THR A 354 15.85 20.98 12.20
C THR A 354 15.58 21.00 10.71
N THR A 355 15.27 19.86 10.10
CA THR A 355 14.96 19.78 8.67
C THR A 355 13.64 20.44 8.30
N SER A 356 12.65 20.40 9.19
CA SER A 356 11.36 21.10 9.00
C SER A 356 11.59 22.62 8.87
N LEU A 357 12.36 23.22 9.77
CA LEU A 357 12.70 24.65 9.70
C LEU A 357 13.64 24.98 8.55
N ALA A 358 14.62 24.12 8.24
CA ALA A 358 15.54 24.32 7.12
C ALA A 358 14.80 24.31 5.77
N THR A 359 13.88 23.36 5.59
CA THR A 359 13.03 23.27 4.39
C THR A 359 12.11 24.49 4.26
N ALA A 360 11.42 24.87 5.34
CA ALA A 360 10.56 26.06 5.33
C ALA A 360 11.37 27.34 5.03
N SER A 361 12.63 27.43 5.54
CA SER A 361 13.55 28.51 5.22
C SER A 361 13.93 28.54 3.74
N ALA A 362 14.25 27.37 3.16
CA ALA A 362 14.58 27.28 1.73
C ALA A 362 13.44 27.81 0.85
N VAL A 363 12.18 27.46 1.22
CA VAL A 363 11.00 27.97 0.51
C VAL A 363 10.80 29.47 0.72
N ALA A 364 10.98 29.97 1.93
CA ALA A 364 10.83 31.39 2.26
C ALA A 364 11.88 32.26 1.57
N ASP A 365 13.13 31.79 1.48
CA ASP A 365 14.23 32.50 0.82
C ASP A 365 14.09 32.51 -0.72
N ASN A 366 13.39 31.52 -1.29
CA ASN A 366 13.24 31.32 -2.72
C ASN A 366 11.76 31.33 -3.17
N SER A 367 10.89 32.05 -2.46
CA SER A 367 9.43 31.97 -2.61
C SER A 367 8.95 32.21 -4.05
N GLN A 368 9.46 33.24 -4.71
CA GLN A 368 9.10 33.55 -6.10
C GLN A 368 9.56 32.48 -7.08
N LYS A 369 10.74 31.90 -6.84
CA LYS A 369 11.27 30.82 -7.67
C LYS A 369 10.39 29.58 -7.60
N PHE A 370 10.01 29.13 -6.41
CA PHE A 370 9.14 27.95 -6.24
C PHE A 370 7.77 28.15 -6.88
N LEU A 371 7.15 29.34 -6.69
CA LEU A 371 5.87 29.66 -7.34
C LEU A 371 5.98 29.69 -8.88
N SER A 372 7.04 30.32 -9.42
CA SER A 372 7.21 30.41 -10.86
C SER A 372 7.50 29.05 -11.50
N ASP A 373 8.32 28.20 -10.85
CA ASP A 373 8.61 26.85 -11.32
C ASP A 373 7.34 25.96 -11.30
N PHE A 374 6.53 26.08 -10.24
CA PHE A 374 5.24 25.39 -10.13
C PHE A 374 4.26 25.84 -11.23
N ALA A 375 4.11 27.14 -11.42
CA ALA A 375 3.25 27.70 -12.48
C ALA A 375 3.71 27.25 -13.88
N ALA A 376 5.02 27.30 -14.15
CA ALA A 376 5.60 26.84 -15.41
C ALA A 376 5.36 25.34 -15.66
N TYR A 377 5.49 24.51 -14.62
CA TYR A 377 5.19 23.07 -14.70
C TYR A 377 3.74 22.83 -15.12
N ARG A 378 2.79 23.50 -14.43
CA ARG A 378 1.35 23.35 -14.70
C ARG A 378 0.96 23.91 -16.08
N SER A 379 1.48 25.04 -16.46
CA SER A 379 1.27 25.64 -17.80
C SER A 379 1.82 24.75 -18.92
N ALA A 380 3.01 24.16 -18.76
CA ALA A 380 3.56 23.19 -19.71
C ALA A 380 2.66 21.95 -19.88
N ASN A 381 2.06 21.49 -18.80
CA ASN A 381 1.13 20.36 -18.83
C ASN A 381 -0.15 20.71 -19.61
N THR A 382 -0.77 21.85 -19.33
CA THR A 382 -2.03 22.27 -19.96
C THR A 382 -1.87 22.67 -21.42
N SER A 383 -0.73 23.24 -21.80
CA SER A 383 -0.45 23.58 -23.22
C SER A 383 -0.18 22.37 -24.10
N GLY A 384 -0.06 21.17 -23.50
CA GLY A 384 0.29 19.95 -24.20
C GLY A 384 1.78 19.80 -24.50
N ALA A 385 2.64 20.64 -23.92
CA ALA A 385 4.10 20.49 -24.04
C ALA A 385 4.59 19.20 -23.36
N ALA A 386 3.88 18.72 -22.35
CA ALA A 386 4.14 17.43 -21.67
C ALA A 386 3.54 16.22 -22.38
N GLY A 387 2.75 16.42 -23.44
CA GLY A 387 2.12 15.40 -24.25
C GLY A 387 0.68 15.75 -24.63
N LYS A 388 0.22 15.17 -25.72
CA LYS A 388 -1.14 15.40 -26.29
C LYS A 388 -1.88 14.09 -26.56
N ALA A 389 -1.49 13.00 -25.91
CA ALA A 389 -2.17 11.72 -26.02
C ALA A 389 -3.58 11.79 -25.42
N THR A 390 -4.44 10.91 -25.87
CA THR A 390 -5.73 10.59 -25.23
C THR A 390 -5.72 9.13 -24.87
N TYR A 391 -5.97 8.84 -23.60
CA TYR A 391 -6.13 7.48 -23.10
C TYR A 391 -7.62 7.16 -23.09
N VAL A 392 -8.01 6.04 -23.73
CA VAL A 392 -9.39 5.63 -23.89
C VAL A 392 -9.58 4.29 -23.21
N ILE A 393 -10.40 4.26 -22.16
CA ILE A 393 -10.71 3.09 -21.33
C ILE A 393 -12.04 2.52 -21.77
N ASP A 394 -12.09 1.23 -22.11
CA ASP A 394 -13.28 0.55 -22.60
C ASP A 394 -14.30 0.32 -21.47
N LEU A 395 -15.56 0.73 -21.68
CA LEU A 395 -16.71 0.43 -20.80
C LEU A 395 -17.40 -0.91 -21.15
N GLY A 396 -16.74 -1.77 -21.91
CA GLY A 396 -17.28 -3.04 -22.38
C GLY A 396 -17.43 -4.10 -21.28
N LYS A 397 -16.59 -5.15 -21.31
CA LYS A 397 -16.74 -6.36 -20.46
C LYS A 397 -16.62 -6.10 -18.95
N LYS A 398 -15.74 -5.18 -18.52
CA LYS A 398 -15.42 -4.89 -17.10
C LYS A 398 -15.80 -3.46 -16.74
N ARG A 399 -17.06 -3.12 -16.96
CA ARG A 399 -17.58 -1.77 -16.80
C ARG A 399 -17.38 -1.23 -15.39
N TRP A 400 -17.70 -2.00 -14.36
CA TRP A 400 -17.61 -1.57 -12.98
C TRP A 400 -16.16 -1.22 -12.58
N ASN A 401 -15.19 -2.03 -13.01
CA ASN A 401 -13.77 -1.76 -12.80
C ASN A 401 -13.32 -0.49 -13.55
N ALA A 402 -13.75 -0.30 -14.81
CA ALA A 402 -13.45 0.90 -15.60
C ALA A 402 -14.00 2.18 -14.93
N GLU A 403 -15.25 2.14 -14.47
CA GLU A 403 -15.90 3.25 -13.74
C GLU A 403 -15.16 3.58 -12.43
N ARG A 404 -14.73 2.57 -11.67
CA ARG A 404 -13.93 2.77 -10.45
C ARG A 404 -12.57 3.38 -10.76
N LEU A 405 -11.89 2.91 -11.81
CA LEU A 405 -10.64 3.51 -12.27
C LEU A 405 -10.86 4.98 -12.64
N GLY A 406 -11.91 5.31 -13.40
CA GLY A 406 -12.26 6.68 -13.78
C GLY A 406 -12.46 7.59 -12.56
N ARG A 407 -13.21 7.14 -11.54
CA ARG A 407 -13.43 7.87 -10.29
C ARG A 407 -12.14 8.11 -9.52
N ARG A 408 -11.28 7.09 -9.42
CA ARG A 408 -9.99 7.19 -8.76
C ARG A 408 -9.07 8.20 -9.45
N LEU A 409 -9.07 8.23 -10.79
CA LEU A 409 -8.36 9.25 -11.57
C LEU A 409 -8.95 10.65 -11.30
N ALA A 410 -10.28 10.78 -11.31
CA ALA A 410 -10.96 12.05 -11.02
C ALA A 410 -10.66 12.56 -9.59
N ALA A 411 -10.58 11.66 -8.60
CA ALA A 411 -10.22 12.00 -7.21
C ALA A 411 -8.81 12.60 -7.11
N GLN A 412 -7.92 12.29 -8.05
CA GLN A 412 -6.57 12.84 -8.13
C GLN A 412 -6.46 14.16 -8.92
N GLY A 413 -7.60 14.71 -9.36
CA GLY A 413 -7.65 15.96 -10.13
C GLY A 413 -7.48 15.77 -11.62
N ILE A 414 -7.61 14.55 -12.10
CA ILE A 414 -7.56 14.22 -13.52
C ILE A 414 -8.97 14.39 -14.11
N THR A 415 -9.09 15.18 -15.18
CA THR A 415 -10.33 15.25 -15.94
C THR A 415 -10.53 13.96 -16.71
N VAL A 416 -11.59 13.24 -16.39
CA VAL A 416 -12.04 12.04 -17.08
C VAL A 416 -13.36 12.37 -17.77
N LEU A 417 -13.43 12.12 -19.07
CA LEU A 417 -14.64 12.32 -19.86
C LEU A 417 -15.35 10.99 -20.06
N ARG A 418 -16.63 10.93 -19.76
CA ARG A 418 -17.46 9.73 -19.92
C ARG A 418 -18.39 9.87 -21.11
N ARG A 419 -18.38 8.88 -21.98
CA ARG A 419 -19.30 8.79 -23.10
C ARG A 419 -20.06 7.47 -23.08
N GLU A 420 -21.37 7.56 -23.03
CA GLU A 420 -22.29 6.43 -23.15
C GLU A 420 -22.62 6.13 -24.64
N GLY A 421 -23.05 4.89 -24.87
CA GLY A 421 -23.48 4.43 -26.19
C GLY A 421 -22.32 4.13 -27.14
N SER A 422 -22.65 3.56 -28.30
CA SER A 422 -21.66 3.14 -29.28
C SER A 422 -20.90 4.35 -29.86
N ALA A 423 -19.58 4.21 -29.94
CA ALA A 423 -18.69 5.23 -30.50
C ALA A 423 -17.45 4.58 -31.12
N THR A 424 -16.86 5.28 -32.09
CA THR A 424 -15.56 4.88 -32.67
C THR A 424 -14.54 5.97 -32.38
N VAL A 425 -13.42 5.59 -31.75
CA VAL A 425 -12.29 6.49 -31.43
C VAL A 425 -11.00 5.69 -31.50
N CYS A 426 -9.87 6.31 -31.86
CA CYS A 426 -8.58 5.63 -32.04
C CYS A 426 -8.63 4.44 -33.05
N GLY A 427 -9.54 4.47 -34.01
CA GLY A 427 -9.75 3.36 -34.94
C GLY A 427 -10.40 2.11 -34.34
N LYS A 428 -10.82 2.14 -33.07
CA LYS A 428 -11.49 1.04 -32.35
C LYS A 428 -12.95 1.41 -32.08
N SER A 429 -13.85 0.43 -32.21
CA SER A 429 -15.26 0.55 -31.83
C SER A 429 -15.45 0.25 -30.33
N TYR A 430 -16.25 1.07 -29.66
CA TYR A 430 -16.64 0.94 -28.25
C TYR A 430 -18.17 0.85 -28.16
N PRO A 431 -18.76 -0.32 -28.28
CA PRO A 431 -20.21 -0.49 -28.30
C PRO A 431 -20.94 -0.01 -27.06
N SER A 432 -20.30 -0.11 -25.90
CA SER A 432 -20.86 0.30 -24.61
C SER A 432 -20.41 1.70 -24.16
N GLY A 433 -19.65 2.43 -25.00
CA GLY A 433 -19.04 3.70 -24.64
C GLY A 433 -17.64 3.56 -24.07
N TYR A 434 -17.09 4.68 -23.61
CA TYR A 434 -15.72 4.75 -23.09
C TYR A 434 -15.57 5.82 -22.01
N LEU A 435 -14.48 5.70 -21.22
CA LEU A 435 -13.91 6.83 -20.48
C LEU A 435 -12.68 7.32 -21.26
N ALA A 436 -12.53 8.62 -21.37
CA ALA A 436 -11.36 9.23 -22.04
C ALA A 436 -10.63 10.19 -21.11
N VAL A 437 -9.32 10.12 -21.14
CA VAL A 437 -8.42 10.97 -20.35
C VAL A 437 -7.50 11.71 -21.29
N PRO A 438 -7.83 12.97 -21.68
CA PRO A 438 -6.89 13.80 -22.44
C PRO A 438 -5.67 14.12 -21.60
N GLN A 439 -4.46 13.94 -22.15
CA GLN A 439 -3.22 14.19 -21.40
C GLN A 439 -2.97 15.69 -21.18
N ALA A 440 -3.36 16.56 -22.13
CA ALA A 440 -3.12 18.00 -22.06
C ALA A 440 -4.03 18.66 -20.99
N GLN A 441 -3.69 18.45 -19.72
CA GLN A 441 -4.36 18.99 -18.54
C GLN A 441 -3.37 19.11 -17.37
N PRO A 442 -3.73 19.77 -16.24
CA PRO A 442 -2.79 20.06 -15.14
C PRO A 442 -2.00 18.85 -14.62
N ALA A 443 -2.60 17.67 -14.62
CA ALA A 443 -2.02 16.41 -14.14
C ALA A 443 -1.34 15.58 -15.27
N ALA A 444 -0.96 16.16 -16.40
CA ALA A 444 -0.46 15.46 -17.58
C ALA A 444 0.61 14.39 -17.29
N ARG A 445 1.55 14.69 -16.40
CA ARG A 445 2.66 13.80 -16.05
C ARG A 445 2.23 12.65 -15.15
N LEU A 446 1.29 12.90 -14.22
CA LEU A 446 0.66 11.86 -13.42
C LEU A 446 -0.16 10.91 -14.31
N ILE A 447 -0.95 11.46 -15.26
CA ILE A 447 -1.71 10.67 -16.23
C ILE A 447 -0.78 9.73 -16.99
N LYS A 448 0.31 10.27 -17.52
CA LYS A 448 1.31 9.48 -18.23
C LYS A 448 1.90 8.38 -17.34
N SER A 449 2.31 8.71 -16.13
CA SER A 449 2.88 7.76 -15.18
C SER A 449 1.91 6.63 -14.82
N LEU A 450 0.60 6.91 -14.69
CA LEU A 450 -0.40 5.94 -14.27
C LEU A 450 -1.01 5.13 -15.43
N LEU A 451 -1.12 5.72 -16.63
CA LEU A 451 -1.86 5.11 -17.74
C LEU A 451 -0.98 4.61 -18.90
N ASP A 452 0.30 5.02 -18.97
CA ASP A 452 1.22 4.35 -19.88
C ASP A 452 1.37 2.88 -19.51
N ARG A 453 1.59 2.05 -20.50
CA ARG A 453 1.85 0.63 -20.28
C ARG A 453 3.10 0.43 -19.43
N ASP A 454 4.19 1.15 -19.76
CA ASP A 454 5.48 1.03 -19.13
C ASP A 454 6.05 2.39 -18.73
N THR A 455 6.72 2.42 -17.59
CA THR A 455 7.61 3.53 -17.21
C THR A 455 9.05 3.00 -17.31
N PRO A 456 9.83 3.44 -18.32
CA PRO A 456 11.14 2.84 -18.56
C PRO A 456 12.14 3.21 -17.47
N LEU A 457 12.89 2.23 -17.01
CA LEU A 457 14.09 2.43 -16.19
C LEU A 457 15.23 2.96 -17.05
N PRO A 458 16.10 3.83 -16.52
CA PRO A 458 17.26 4.32 -17.26
C PRO A 458 18.20 3.17 -17.69
N PRO A 459 18.66 3.12 -18.97
CA PRO A 459 19.49 2.00 -19.45
C PRO A 459 20.79 1.80 -18.64
N GLY A 460 21.45 2.89 -18.21
CA GLY A 460 22.65 2.82 -17.38
C GLY A 460 22.39 2.23 -16.00
N PHE A 461 21.24 2.55 -15.40
CA PHE A 461 20.80 1.95 -14.14
C PHE A 461 20.57 0.44 -14.31
N LEU A 462 19.84 0.03 -15.36
CA LEU A 462 19.61 -1.40 -15.65
C LEU A 462 20.92 -2.18 -15.87
N ALA A 463 21.87 -1.60 -16.61
CA ALA A 463 23.16 -2.23 -16.83
C ALA A 463 23.93 -2.45 -15.50
N GLU A 464 23.85 -1.51 -14.57
CA GLU A 464 24.43 -1.65 -13.22
C GLU A 464 23.68 -2.74 -12.41
N GLN A 465 22.34 -2.78 -12.47
CA GLN A 465 21.59 -3.83 -11.77
C GLN A 465 21.93 -5.22 -12.31
N GLU A 466 22.09 -5.40 -13.63
CA GLU A 466 22.54 -6.68 -14.21
C GLU A 466 23.99 -7.01 -13.81
N ARG A 467 24.88 -6.05 -13.71
CA ARG A 467 26.23 -6.24 -13.19
C ARG A 467 26.21 -6.71 -11.73
N ARG A 468 25.39 -6.06 -10.87
CA ARG A 468 25.22 -6.44 -9.46
C ARG A 468 24.68 -7.85 -9.35
N ARG A 469 23.63 -8.17 -10.08
CA ARG A 469 23.04 -9.50 -10.14
C ARG A 469 24.09 -10.57 -10.56
N SER A 470 24.89 -10.28 -11.58
CA SER A 470 25.93 -11.21 -12.04
C SER A 470 27.09 -11.41 -11.04
N ALA A 471 27.21 -10.48 -10.08
CA ALA A 471 28.21 -10.53 -9.01
C ALA A 471 27.61 -10.98 -7.65
N ASP A 472 26.37 -11.50 -7.64
CA ASP A 472 25.59 -11.91 -6.46
C ASP A 472 25.44 -10.77 -5.42
N LEU A 473 25.40 -9.51 -5.89
CA LEU A 473 25.14 -8.35 -5.07
C LEU A 473 23.64 -8.02 -5.09
N PRO A 474 23.07 -7.51 -3.99
CA PRO A 474 21.69 -7.06 -3.96
C PRO A 474 21.41 -6.00 -5.02
N HIS A 475 20.25 -6.07 -5.69
CA HIS A 475 19.81 -5.00 -6.59
C HIS A 475 19.37 -3.77 -5.81
N GLU A 476 19.37 -2.61 -6.49
CA GLU A 476 18.98 -1.30 -5.94
C GLU A 476 17.59 -0.86 -6.42
N LEU A 477 16.78 -1.76 -6.93
CA LEU A 477 15.37 -1.52 -7.23
C LEU A 477 14.62 -1.50 -5.90
N TYR A 478 14.18 -0.33 -5.49
CA TYR A 478 13.62 -0.12 -4.14
C TYR A 478 12.22 -0.69 -3.99
N ASP A 479 11.39 -0.64 -5.05
CA ASP A 479 10.01 -1.16 -5.03
C ASP A 479 9.64 -1.76 -6.40
N VAL A 480 8.34 -1.96 -6.65
CA VAL A 480 7.83 -2.52 -7.91
C VAL A 480 8.23 -1.67 -9.13
N THR A 481 8.42 -2.32 -10.26
CA THR A 481 8.78 -1.67 -11.53
C THR A 481 7.58 -1.45 -12.45
N ALA A 482 6.38 -1.87 -12.02
CA ALA A 482 5.16 -1.77 -12.80
C ALA A 482 3.96 -1.40 -11.94
N TRP A 483 3.13 -0.47 -12.46
CA TRP A 483 1.91 0.05 -11.81
C TRP A 483 0.87 0.56 -12.80
N SER A 484 0.88 0.07 -14.05
CA SER A 484 -0.06 0.51 -15.09
C SER A 484 -1.51 0.28 -14.68
N ALA A 485 -2.27 1.35 -14.51
CA ALA A 485 -3.58 1.30 -13.87
C ALA A 485 -4.65 0.55 -14.69
N GLY A 486 -4.53 0.52 -16.02
CA GLY A 486 -5.42 -0.26 -16.88
C GLY A 486 -5.33 -1.77 -16.62
N PRO A 487 -4.17 -2.39 -16.83
CA PRO A 487 -3.94 -3.80 -16.52
C PRO A 487 -4.28 -4.17 -15.06
N MET A 488 -3.93 -3.32 -14.08
CA MET A 488 -4.25 -3.54 -12.67
C MET A 488 -5.75 -3.57 -12.40
N ALA A 489 -6.52 -2.72 -13.08
CA ALA A 489 -7.98 -2.73 -13.03
C ALA A 489 -8.60 -3.84 -13.92
N GLY A 490 -7.79 -4.53 -14.72
CA GLY A 490 -8.25 -5.54 -15.68
C GLY A 490 -9.03 -4.96 -16.84
N VAL A 491 -8.74 -3.73 -17.27
CA VAL A 491 -9.44 -3.02 -18.34
C VAL A 491 -8.48 -2.64 -19.47
N ASP A 492 -9.01 -2.62 -20.70
CA ASP A 492 -8.27 -2.18 -21.88
C ASP A 492 -8.14 -0.66 -21.93
N VAL A 493 -6.92 -0.18 -22.14
CA VAL A 493 -6.62 1.23 -22.38
C VAL A 493 -5.95 1.39 -23.75
N ALA A 494 -6.60 2.11 -24.65
CA ALA A 494 -6.03 2.50 -25.95
C ALA A 494 -5.45 3.92 -25.83
N VAL A 495 -4.34 4.16 -26.54
CA VAL A 495 -3.67 5.48 -26.57
C VAL A 495 -3.63 6.00 -28.00
N CYS A 496 -4.09 7.22 -28.22
CA CYS A 496 -4.04 7.88 -29.53
C CYS A 496 -4.01 9.41 -29.39
N SER A 497 -4.01 10.13 -30.51
CA SER A 497 -4.06 11.61 -30.54
C SER A 497 -5.43 12.15 -30.97
N ALA A 498 -6.49 11.35 -30.86
CA ALA A 498 -7.83 11.73 -31.29
C ALA A 498 -8.46 12.75 -30.32
N ALA A 499 -9.23 13.68 -30.87
CA ALA A 499 -10.15 14.48 -30.08
C ALA A 499 -11.31 13.60 -29.58
N VAL A 500 -11.67 13.78 -28.33
CA VAL A 500 -12.72 13.01 -27.66
C VAL A 500 -13.78 13.94 -27.11
N THR A 501 -14.99 13.42 -26.99
CA THR A 501 -16.12 14.09 -26.37
C THR A 501 -16.70 13.23 -25.26
N GLY A 502 -17.31 13.86 -24.28
CA GLY A 502 -17.97 13.19 -23.17
C GLY A 502 -18.23 14.17 -22.04
N ASP A 503 -19.00 13.75 -21.06
CA ASP A 503 -19.28 14.53 -19.87
C ASP A 503 -18.18 14.32 -18.81
N ALA A 504 -17.81 15.39 -18.11
CA ALA A 504 -16.81 15.29 -17.05
C ALA A 504 -17.33 14.40 -15.90
N MET A 505 -16.52 13.42 -15.51
CA MET A 505 -16.82 12.49 -14.43
C MET A 505 -16.45 13.08 -13.07
N ALA A 506 -17.37 13.09 -12.12
CA ALA A 506 -17.06 13.42 -10.74
C ALA A 506 -16.49 12.20 -10.00
N ALA A 507 -15.59 12.45 -9.04
CA ALA A 507 -14.93 11.40 -8.26
C ALA A 507 -15.91 10.56 -7.40
N ASP A 508 -16.99 11.17 -6.96
CA ASP A 508 -18.04 10.60 -6.11
C ASP A 508 -19.31 10.20 -6.88
N ALA A 509 -19.31 10.36 -8.23
CA ALA A 509 -20.46 10.00 -9.04
C ALA A 509 -20.88 8.53 -8.82
N PRO A 510 -22.15 8.18 -8.62
CA PRO A 510 -22.56 6.79 -8.47
C PRO A 510 -22.29 5.99 -9.76
N ILE A 511 -21.93 4.73 -9.65
CA ILE A 511 -21.92 3.82 -10.81
C ILE A 511 -23.34 3.46 -11.10
N ALA A 512 -23.84 3.78 -12.30
CA ALA A 512 -25.20 3.46 -12.69
C ALA A 512 -25.36 1.95 -12.91
N ALA A 513 -26.35 1.34 -12.27
CA ALA A 513 -26.72 -0.05 -12.54
C ALA A 513 -27.21 -0.19 -13.98
N LYS A 514 -26.97 -1.36 -14.57
CA LYS A 514 -27.48 -1.71 -15.89
C LYS A 514 -28.44 -2.88 -15.78
N THR A 515 -29.71 -2.62 -15.93
CA THR A 515 -30.75 -3.65 -15.95
C THR A 515 -31.26 -3.82 -17.37
N SER A 516 -31.41 -5.06 -17.82
CA SER A 516 -31.94 -5.42 -19.14
C SER A 516 -32.86 -6.65 -19.07
N GLY A 517 -33.66 -6.90 -20.12
CA GLY A 517 -34.66 -7.95 -20.14
C GLY A 517 -35.97 -7.51 -19.46
N THR A 518 -37.03 -8.26 -19.67
CA THR A 518 -38.38 -7.93 -19.20
C THR A 518 -39.03 -9.07 -18.41
N GLY A 519 -38.34 -10.20 -18.25
CA GLY A 519 -38.86 -11.39 -17.61
C GLY A 519 -39.01 -11.27 -16.10
N THR A 520 -39.88 -12.11 -15.52
CA THR A 520 -40.13 -12.21 -14.07
C THR A 520 -39.78 -13.58 -13.51
N PHE A 521 -39.22 -14.48 -14.34
CA PHE A 521 -38.87 -15.84 -13.92
C PHE A 521 -37.63 -15.92 -13.04
N ALA A 522 -36.59 -15.16 -13.39
CA ALA A 522 -35.36 -15.07 -12.63
C ALA A 522 -34.58 -13.81 -12.98
N VAL A 523 -33.63 -13.43 -12.16
CA VAL A 523 -32.62 -12.39 -12.42
C VAL A 523 -31.25 -13.06 -12.55
N ALA A 524 -30.60 -12.91 -13.69
CA ALA A 524 -29.23 -13.33 -13.94
C ALA A 524 -28.25 -12.18 -13.69
N VAL A 525 -27.12 -12.50 -13.05
CA VAL A 525 -25.97 -11.61 -12.79
C VAL A 525 -24.78 -12.18 -13.55
N PRO A 526 -24.45 -11.63 -14.74
CA PRO A 526 -23.31 -12.09 -15.54
C PRO A 526 -22.00 -11.92 -14.75
N TRP A 527 -21.14 -12.93 -14.71
CA TRP A 527 -19.92 -12.94 -13.89
C TRP A 527 -18.74 -12.33 -14.65
N THR A 528 -18.63 -11.01 -14.63
CA THR A 528 -17.69 -10.27 -15.49
C THR A 528 -16.72 -9.38 -14.73
N ASP A 529 -17.11 -8.81 -13.58
CA ASP A 529 -16.24 -7.92 -12.78
C ASP A 529 -16.59 -7.90 -11.28
N GLY A 530 -15.87 -7.13 -10.49
CA GLY A 530 -16.01 -7.08 -9.02
C GLY A 530 -17.38 -6.59 -8.54
N GLY A 531 -18.10 -5.79 -9.34
CA GLY A 531 -19.45 -5.31 -8.99
C GLY A 531 -20.45 -6.45 -8.86
N GLN A 532 -20.35 -7.46 -9.72
CA GLN A 532 -21.20 -8.65 -9.64
C GLN A 532 -20.88 -9.50 -8.42
N ALA A 533 -19.60 -9.68 -8.09
CA ALA A 533 -19.21 -10.39 -6.85
C ALA A 533 -19.78 -9.69 -5.60
N ARG A 534 -19.72 -8.35 -5.56
CA ARG A 534 -20.29 -7.55 -4.47
C ARG A 534 -21.82 -7.68 -4.40
N LEU A 535 -22.52 -7.56 -5.54
CA LEU A 535 -23.97 -7.74 -5.60
C LEU A 535 -24.39 -9.10 -5.08
N VAL A 536 -23.76 -10.17 -5.58
CA VAL A 536 -24.08 -11.55 -5.18
C VAL A 536 -23.83 -11.75 -3.69
N THR A 537 -22.70 -11.29 -3.18
CA THR A 537 -22.39 -11.42 -1.74
C THR A 537 -23.40 -10.70 -0.86
N LEU A 538 -23.77 -9.45 -1.20
CA LEU A 538 -24.76 -8.69 -0.44
C LEU A 538 -26.14 -9.33 -0.50
N ALA A 539 -26.54 -9.87 -1.67
CA ALA A 539 -27.79 -10.62 -1.81
C ALA A 539 -27.82 -11.88 -0.93
N LEU A 540 -26.72 -12.65 -0.91
CA LEU A 540 -26.60 -13.83 -0.04
C LEU A 540 -26.64 -13.48 1.46
N ARG A 541 -26.05 -12.35 1.85
CA ARG A 541 -26.11 -11.86 3.24
C ARG A 541 -27.53 -11.55 3.71
N GLU A 542 -28.39 -11.14 2.79
CA GLU A 542 -29.82 -10.88 3.05
C GLU A 542 -30.69 -12.14 2.82
N GLY A 543 -30.06 -13.29 2.61
CA GLY A 543 -30.74 -14.59 2.48
C GLY A 543 -31.51 -14.73 1.16
N ILE A 544 -31.11 -14.02 0.12
CA ILE A 544 -31.66 -14.18 -1.25
C ILE A 544 -31.01 -15.40 -1.89
N ASP A 545 -31.82 -16.38 -2.30
CA ASP A 545 -31.36 -17.66 -2.83
C ASP A 545 -30.86 -17.51 -4.28
N GLY A 546 -29.59 -17.88 -4.52
CA GLY A 546 -28.92 -17.79 -5.80
C GLY A 546 -28.25 -19.11 -6.20
N ARG A 547 -28.08 -19.32 -7.50
CA ARG A 547 -27.40 -20.48 -8.08
C ARG A 547 -26.32 -20.04 -9.05
N VAL A 548 -25.13 -20.62 -8.97
CA VAL A 548 -24.00 -20.32 -9.84
C VAL A 548 -23.81 -21.44 -10.85
N THR A 549 -23.59 -21.07 -12.13
CA THR A 549 -23.25 -22.06 -13.18
C THR A 549 -21.74 -22.21 -13.35
N ASP A 550 -21.30 -23.45 -13.63
CA ASP A 550 -19.91 -23.77 -14.03
C ASP A 550 -19.74 -23.86 -15.56
N LYS A 551 -20.82 -23.63 -16.31
CA LYS A 551 -20.82 -23.62 -17.78
C LYS A 551 -21.43 -22.33 -18.31
N ALA A 552 -20.99 -21.90 -19.47
CA ALA A 552 -21.68 -20.85 -20.21
C ALA A 552 -23.03 -21.37 -20.72
N PHE A 553 -24.02 -20.48 -20.86
CA PHE A 553 -25.31 -20.79 -21.43
C PHE A 553 -25.85 -19.60 -22.23
N ALA A 554 -26.86 -19.83 -23.05
CA ALA A 554 -27.59 -18.78 -23.75
C ALA A 554 -29.09 -18.94 -23.58
N THR A 555 -29.83 -17.83 -23.44
CA THR A 555 -31.28 -17.80 -23.37
C THR A 555 -31.78 -16.45 -23.89
N GLY A 556 -32.91 -16.46 -24.64
CA GLY A 556 -33.50 -15.25 -25.19
C GLY A 556 -32.55 -14.47 -26.10
N GLY A 557 -31.72 -15.15 -26.88
CA GLY A 557 -30.74 -14.55 -27.80
C GLY A 557 -29.54 -13.89 -27.10
N ARG A 558 -29.34 -14.09 -25.77
CA ARG A 558 -28.25 -13.54 -24.99
C ARG A 558 -27.36 -14.64 -24.39
N SER A 559 -26.05 -14.48 -24.51
CA SER A 559 -25.07 -15.38 -23.90
C SER A 559 -24.68 -14.93 -22.49
N PHE A 560 -24.51 -15.89 -21.61
CA PHE A 560 -24.09 -15.71 -20.22
C PHE A 560 -22.80 -16.51 -19.97
N PRO A 561 -21.77 -15.89 -19.41
CA PRO A 561 -20.51 -16.57 -19.16
C PRO A 561 -20.63 -17.56 -17.99
N ARG A 562 -19.69 -18.46 -17.90
CA ARG A 562 -19.43 -19.29 -16.74
C ARG A 562 -19.29 -18.41 -15.49
N GLY A 563 -19.77 -18.87 -14.34
CA GLY A 563 -19.81 -18.11 -13.09
C GLY A 563 -21.08 -17.24 -12.94
N THR A 564 -21.90 -17.08 -13.99
CA THR A 564 -23.17 -16.34 -13.91
C THR A 564 -24.01 -16.87 -12.75
N VAL A 565 -24.48 -15.96 -11.89
CA VAL A 565 -25.38 -16.30 -10.80
C VAL A 565 -26.82 -15.96 -11.19
N VAL A 566 -27.72 -16.91 -10.96
CA VAL A 566 -29.15 -16.75 -11.25
C VAL A 566 -29.93 -16.78 -9.96
N PHE A 567 -30.81 -15.81 -9.76
CA PHE A 567 -31.72 -15.68 -8.63
C PHE A 567 -33.15 -16.00 -9.10
N PRO A 568 -33.66 -17.25 -8.91
CA PRO A 568 -34.99 -17.63 -9.36
C PRO A 568 -36.09 -16.97 -8.51
N ALA A 569 -37.12 -16.40 -9.14
CA ALA A 569 -38.24 -15.82 -8.40
C ALA A 569 -39.05 -16.87 -7.64
N GLY A 570 -39.07 -18.14 -8.13
CA GLY A 570 -39.76 -19.25 -7.46
C GLY A 570 -39.15 -19.70 -6.13
N SER A 571 -37.88 -19.37 -5.85
CA SER A 571 -37.20 -19.64 -4.58
C SER A 571 -37.03 -18.39 -3.70
N ASN A 572 -37.49 -17.23 -4.17
CA ASN A 572 -37.38 -15.96 -3.46
C ASN A 572 -38.73 -15.25 -3.36
N THR A 573 -39.02 -14.61 -2.24
CA THR A 573 -40.24 -13.80 -2.10
C THR A 573 -40.18 -12.54 -2.98
N PRO A 574 -41.32 -11.92 -3.37
CA PRO A 574 -41.30 -10.67 -4.12
C PRO A 574 -40.50 -9.54 -3.45
N ASP A 575 -40.52 -9.45 -2.12
CA ASP A 575 -39.73 -8.46 -1.37
C ASP A 575 -38.23 -8.69 -1.51
N LYS A 576 -37.78 -9.95 -1.51
CA LYS A 576 -36.39 -10.30 -1.77
C LYS A 576 -35.95 -9.95 -3.19
N MET A 577 -36.81 -10.15 -4.19
CA MET A 577 -36.50 -9.75 -5.56
C MET A 577 -36.45 -8.22 -5.71
N THR A 578 -37.33 -7.50 -5.03
CA THR A 578 -37.26 -6.03 -4.94
C THR A 578 -35.97 -5.57 -4.27
N ARG A 579 -35.59 -6.21 -3.17
CA ARG A 579 -34.33 -5.91 -2.48
C ARG A 579 -33.09 -6.22 -3.32
N LEU A 580 -33.08 -7.32 -4.10
CA LEU A 580 -32.03 -7.62 -5.08
C LEU A 580 -31.83 -6.48 -6.09
N ALA A 581 -32.94 -5.92 -6.64
CA ALA A 581 -32.88 -4.80 -7.55
C ALA A 581 -32.32 -3.52 -6.89
N ALA A 582 -32.68 -3.28 -5.60
CA ALA A 582 -32.11 -2.17 -4.82
C ALA A 582 -30.61 -2.34 -4.60
N ILE A 583 -30.14 -3.54 -4.20
CA ILE A 583 -28.71 -3.83 -4.04
C ILE A 583 -27.96 -3.64 -5.37
N ALA A 584 -28.53 -4.10 -6.49
CA ALA A 584 -27.94 -3.90 -7.82
C ALA A 584 -27.75 -2.41 -8.14
N SER A 585 -28.74 -1.58 -7.80
CA SER A 585 -28.67 -0.12 -7.95
C SER A 585 -27.62 0.52 -7.03
N GLU A 586 -27.56 0.11 -5.78
CA GLU A 586 -26.58 0.60 -4.78
C GLU A 586 -25.14 0.29 -5.20
N VAL A 587 -24.90 -0.91 -5.73
CA VAL A 587 -23.59 -1.37 -6.22
C VAL A 587 -23.23 -0.78 -7.57
N GLY A 588 -24.22 -0.52 -8.43
CA GLY A 588 -24.03 -0.18 -9.84
C GLY A 588 -23.72 -1.41 -10.70
N ALA A 589 -24.24 -2.57 -10.33
CA ALA A 589 -23.98 -3.83 -11.02
C ALA A 589 -24.94 -4.08 -12.18
N GLU A 590 -24.53 -4.95 -13.12
CA GLU A 590 -25.37 -5.39 -14.23
C GLU A 590 -26.26 -6.56 -13.82
N THR A 591 -27.55 -6.50 -14.21
CA THR A 591 -28.54 -7.56 -14.03
C THR A 591 -29.36 -7.77 -15.30
N VAL A 592 -29.83 -9.01 -15.50
CA VAL A 592 -30.65 -9.39 -16.65
C VAL A 592 -31.87 -10.15 -16.18
N ALA A 593 -33.05 -9.62 -16.45
CA ALA A 593 -34.32 -10.30 -16.18
C ALA A 593 -34.59 -11.41 -17.22
N LEU A 594 -34.85 -12.64 -16.77
CA LEU A 594 -35.12 -13.80 -17.59
C LEU A 594 -36.61 -14.10 -17.65
N GLU A 595 -37.13 -14.39 -18.81
CA GLU A 595 -38.56 -14.68 -19.04
C GLU A 595 -38.96 -16.10 -18.61
N ASN A 596 -38.05 -17.04 -18.77
CA ASN A 596 -38.31 -18.46 -18.48
C ASN A 596 -36.98 -19.20 -18.18
N GLY A 597 -37.06 -20.49 -17.86
CA GLY A 597 -35.93 -21.35 -17.55
C GLY A 597 -35.37 -22.11 -18.75
N TRP A 598 -35.89 -21.87 -19.98
CA TRP A 598 -35.38 -22.52 -21.19
C TRP A 598 -34.08 -21.89 -21.63
N THR A 599 -33.11 -22.71 -21.97
CA THR A 599 -31.83 -22.26 -22.54
C THR A 599 -31.72 -22.68 -24.00
N ASP A 600 -31.28 -21.76 -24.84
CA ASP A 600 -31.07 -21.99 -26.26
C ASP A 600 -29.80 -22.87 -26.50
N SER A 601 -28.86 -22.75 -25.59
CA SER A 601 -27.64 -23.59 -25.52
C SER A 601 -27.07 -23.63 -24.11
N GLY A 602 -26.27 -24.62 -23.79
CA GLY A 602 -25.74 -24.87 -22.46
C GLY A 602 -26.75 -25.52 -21.51
N PRO A 603 -26.44 -25.59 -20.20
CA PRO A 603 -27.31 -26.24 -19.22
C PRO A 603 -28.52 -25.41 -18.90
N ASN A 604 -29.67 -26.07 -18.70
CA ASN A 604 -30.89 -25.43 -18.18
C ASN A 604 -30.74 -25.12 -16.67
N LEU A 605 -31.51 -24.13 -16.17
CA LEU A 605 -31.40 -23.59 -14.81
C LEU A 605 -31.66 -24.62 -13.69
N GLY A 606 -32.24 -25.76 -13.99
CA GLY A 606 -32.46 -26.90 -13.06
C GLY A 606 -31.37 -27.97 -13.12
N SER A 607 -30.34 -27.80 -13.97
CA SER A 607 -29.24 -28.74 -14.11
C SER A 607 -28.32 -28.74 -12.88
N GLU A 608 -27.58 -29.84 -12.65
CA GLU A 608 -26.51 -29.96 -11.64
C GLU A 608 -25.39 -28.94 -11.86
N HIS A 609 -25.26 -28.40 -13.07
CA HIS A 609 -24.34 -27.31 -13.38
C HIS A 609 -24.71 -25.99 -12.68
N PHE A 610 -25.93 -25.84 -12.15
CA PHE A 610 -26.37 -24.69 -11.36
C PHE A 610 -26.38 -25.04 -9.86
N ALA A 611 -25.20 -24.96 -9.23
CA ALA A 611 -25.06 -25.20 -7.80
C ALA A 611 -25.67 -24.06 -6.97
N ARG A 612 -26.31 -24.40 -5.85
CA ARG A 612 -26.80 -23.41 -4.89
C ARG A 612 -25.62 -22.71 -4.22
N LEU A 613 -25.64 -21.38 -4.22
CA LEU A 613 -24.71 -20.58 -3.44
C LEU A 613 -25.20 -20.41 -1.99
N THR A 614 -24.27 -20.55 -1.07
CA THR A 614 -24.45 -20.18 0.33
C THR A 614 -23.40 -19.14 0.69
N LEU A 615 -23.72 -18.21 1.59
CA LEU A 615 -22.73 -17.30 2.11
C LEU A 615 -21.69 -18.09 2.91
N PRO A 616 -20.41 -18.14 2.48
CA PRO A 616 -19.42 -18.94 3.19
C PRO A 616 -18.97 -18.27 4.48
N ARG A 617 -18.65 -19.07 5.48
CA ARG A 617 -17.93 -18.65 6.68
C ARG A 617 -16.43 -18.82 6.44
N VAL A 618 -15.70 -17.71 6.45
CA VAL A 618 -14.28 -17.65 6.09
C VAL A 618 -13.44 -17.38 7.31
N ALA A 619 -12.51 -18.28 7.63
CA ALA A 619 -11.43 -18.05 8.59
C ALA A 619 -10.20 -17.54 7.86
N VAL A 620 -9.53 -16.52 8.40
CA VAL A 620 -8.25 -15.99 7.89
C VAL A 620 -7.18 -16.21 8.94
N ALA A 621 -6.06 -16.84 8.56
CA ALA A 621 -4.88 -16.94 9.41
C ALA A 621 -4.35 -15.53 9.72
N TRP A 622 -4.10 -15.24 10.98
CA TRP A 622 -3.88 -13.91 11.51
C TRP A 622 -2.84 -13.95 12.62
N ASP A 623 -1.78 -13.20 12.56
CA ASP A 623 -0.70 -13.19 13.52
C ASP A 623 0.64 -13.68 12.93
N ASP A 624 1.62 -13.93 13.77
CA ASP A 624 2.93 -14.41 13.38
C ASP A 624 2.89 -15.56 12.37
N GLY A 625 3.84 -15.56 11.45
CA GLY A 625 3.94 -16.51 10.36
C GLY A 625 3.18 -16.09 9.10
N VAL A 626 2.36 -15.01 9.13
CA VAL A 626 1.76 -14.43 7.91
C VAL A 626 2.10 -12.95 7.78
N SER A 627 2.24 -12.48 6.56
CA SER A 627 2.47 -11.08 6.24
C SER A 627 1.25 -10.22 6.62
N GLN A 628 1.45 -9.21 7.46
CA GLN A 628 0.38 -8.27 7.80
C GLN A 628 -0.17 -7.53 6.58
N LEU A 629 0.69 -7.20 5.60
CA LEU A 629 0.27 -6.53 4.38
C LEU A 629 -0.65 -7.40 3.51
N SER A 630 -0.31 -8.69 3.36
CA SER A 630 -1.13 -9.66 2.64
C SER A 630 -2.44 -9.96 3.38
N ALA A 631 -2.37 -10.22 4.70
CA ALA A 631 -3.54 -10.46 5.53
C ALA A 631 -4.53 -9.28 5.50
N GLY A 632 -4.00 -8.06 5.61
CA GLY A 632 -4.79 -6.84 5.55
C GLY A 632 -5.40 -6.59 4.18
N ALA A 633 -4.63 -6.76 3.10
CA ALA A 633 -5.11 -6.57 1.74
C ALA A 633 -6.22 -7.58 1.37
N LEU A 634 -6.05 -8.86 1.69
CA LEU A 634 -7.08 -9.89 1.50
C LEU A 634 -8.35 -9.57 2.30
N ARG A 635 -8.20 -9.22 3.60
CA ARG A 635 -9.33 -8.80 4.42
C ARG A 635 -10.05 -7.59 3.83
N TYR A 636 -9.32 -6.58 3.38
CA TYR A 636 -9.88 -5.39 2.76
C TYR A 636 -10.66 -5.72 1.47
N VAL A 637 -10.10 -6.56 0.60
CA VAL A 637 -10.77 -6.99 -0.62
C VAL A 637 -12.07 -7.73 -0.30
N LEU A 638 -12.02 -8.68 0.63
CA LEU A 638 -13.21 -9.46 1.01
C LEU A 638 -14.27 -8.59 1.69
N GLU A 639 -13.91 -7.80 2.71
CA GLU A 639 -14.87 -7.01 3.48
C GLU A 639 -15.33 -5.74 2.75
N GLN A 640 -14.41 -4.95 2.21
CA GLN A 640 -14.74 -3.62 1.68
C GLN A 640 -15.12 -3.65 0.20
N ARG A 641 -14.50 -4.50 -0.61
CA ARG A 641 -14.82 -4.56 -2.05
C ARG A 641 -15.89 -5.58 -2.38
N ILE A 642 -15.78 -6.79 -1.86
CA ILE A 642 -16.73 -7.88 -2.13
C ILE A 642 -17.92 -7.82 -1.16
N GLY A 643 -17.74 -7.36 0.07
CA GLY A 643 -18.77 -7.31 1.12
C GLY A 643 -18.91 -8.60 1.91
N LEU A 644 -17.93 -9.51 1.83
CA LEU A 644 -17.90 -10.80 2.54
C LEU A 644 -17.17 -10.65 3.88
N PRO A 645 -17.86 -10.86 5.03
CA PRO A 645 -17.22 -10.81 6.33
C PRO A 645 -16.27 -11.99 6.52
N VAL A 646 -15.15 -11.77 7.21
CA VAL A 646 -14.18 -12.80 7.54
C VAL A 646 -13.91 -12.85 9.04
N THR A 647 -13.45 -14.00 9.52
CA THR A 647 -13.07 -14.21 10.92
C THR A 647 -11.56 -14.39 11.02
N PRO A 648 -10.81 -13.38 11.50
CA PRO A 648 -9.40 -13.54 11.80
C PRO A 648 -9.20 -14.54 12.95
N ILE A 649 -8.38 -15.56 12.74
CA ILE A 649 -8.00 -16.54 13.75
C ILE A 649 -6.48 -16.55 13.86
N ARG A 650 -5.96 -16.38 15.09
CA ARG A 650 -4.51 -16.44 15.30
C ARG A 650 -3.93 -17.75 14.76
N THR A 651 -2.87 -17.65 13.94
CA THR A 651 -2.27 -18.77 13.21
C THR A 651 -2.00 -19.96 14.13
N ALA A 652 -1.38 -19.73 15.28
CA ALA A 652 -1.09 -20.76 16.29
C ALA A 652 -2.35 -21.38 16.95
N ARG A 653 -3.53 -20.78 16.78
CA ARG A 653 -4.79 -21.28 17.33
C ARG A 653 -5.59 -22.14 16.34
N LEU A 654 -5.26 -22.12 15.06
CA LEU A 654 -5.97 -22.90 14.03
C LEU A 654 -6.00 -24.41 14.34
N GLY A 655 -4.94 -24.95 14.95
CA GLY A 655 -4.89 -26.35 15.39
C GLY A 655 -5.82 -26.72 16.54
N ARG A 656 -6.42 -25.76 17.24
CA ARG A 656 -7.31 -25.95 18.40
C ARG A 656 -8.70 -25.34 18.18
N ALA A 657 -8.88 -24.56 17.09
CA ALA A 657 -10.16 -23.99 16.72
C ALA A 657 -11.12 -25.08 16.26
N ASP A 658 -12.42 -24.90 16.53
CA ASP A 658 -13.45 -25.71 15.89
C ASP A 658 -13.62 -25.20 14.44
N LEU A 659 -13.01 -25.91 13.51
CA LEU A 659 -13.05 -25.58 12.09
C LEU A 659 -14.31 -26.11 11.38
N SER A 660 -15.19 -26.85 12.06
CA SER A 660 -16.42 -27.41 11.46
C SER A 660 -17.41 -26.34 11.03
N ASP A 661 -17.35 -25.19 11.66
CA ASP A 661 -18.21 -24.04 11.38
C ASP A 661 -17.78 -23.21 10.15
N TYR A 662 -16.61 -23.49 9.58
CA TYR A 662 -16.07 -22.75 8.45
C TYR A 662 -16.19 -23.52 7.15
N ASP A 663 -16.35 -22.81 6.06
CA ASP A 663 -16.34 -23.35 4.69
C ASP A 663 -14.97 -23.12 4.03
N VAL A 664 -14.27 -22.04 4.40
CA VAL A 664 -12.97 -21.65 3.82
C VAL A 664 -11.98 -21.29 4.91
N ILE A 665 -10.75 -21.78 4.79
CA ILE A 665 -9.57 -21.28 5.51
C ILE A 665 -8.68 -20.57 4.50
N LEU A 666 -8.41 -19.28 4.73
CA LEU A 666 -7.53 -18.45 3.90
C LEU A 666 -6.23 -18.21 4.67
N VAL A 667 -5.10 -18.58 4.06
CA VAL A 667 -3.75 -18.38 4.61
C VAL A 667 -3.02 -17.36 3.73
N PRO A 668 -2.85 -16.13 4.24
CA PRO A 668 -2.11 -15.07 3.54
C PRO A 668 -0.65 -15.45 3.28
N GLU A 669 0.04 -14.65 2.49
CA GLU A 669 1.47 -14.80 2.23
C GLU A 669 2.29 -14.83 3.52
N GLY A 670 3.39 -15.60 3.55
CA GLY A 670 4.30 -15.74 4.68
C GLY A 670 4.75 -17.18 4.91
N ASN A 671 5.38 -17.43 6.04
CA ASN A 671 5.83 -18.76 6.45
C ASN A 671 5.08 -19.23 7.71
N PRO A 672 3.84 -19.72 7.59
CA PRO A 672 3.01 -20.10 8.73
C PRO A 672 3.37 -21.48 9.34
N ALA A 673 4.29 -22.24 8.75
CA ALA A 673 4.57 -23.63 9.13
C ALA A 673 4.93 -23.78 10.61
N SER A 674 5.81 -22.93 11.13
CA SER A 674 6.23 -22.92 12.55
C SER A 674 5.07 -22.57 13.49
N ALA A 675 4.32 -21.53 13.17
CA ALA A 675 3.19 -21.06 13.97
C ALA A 675 2.03 -22.06 14.00
N LEU A 676 1.74 -22.72 12.87
CA LEU A 676 0.75 -23.78 12.77
C LEU A 676 1.19 -25.03 13.53
N GLY A 677 2.46 -25.38 13.45
CA GLY A 677 3.00 -26.63 13.93
C GLY A 677 2.31 -27.85 13.30
N GLU A 678 2.73 -29.05 13.64
CA GLU A 678 2.10 -30.28 13.13
C GLU A 678 0.61 -30.40 13.48
N GLY A 679 0.21 -29.88 14.66
CA GLY A 679 -1.20 -29.91 15.11
C GLY A 679 -2.09 -29.09 14.19
N GLY A 680 -1.67 -27.88 13.83
CA GLY A 680 -2.40 -26.98 12.91
C GLY A 680 -2.48 -27.57 11.50
N LEU A 681 -1.37 -28.06 10.97
CA LEU A 681 -1.34 -28.73 9.65
C LEU A 681 -2.26 -29.95 9.60
N ARG A 682 -2.29 -30.78 10.65
CA ARG A 682 -3.24 -31.93 10.74
C ARG A 682 -4.70 -31.46 10.82
N ALA A 683 -5.00 -30.41 11.57
CA ALA A 683 -6.36 -29.88 11.70
C ALA A 683 -6.87 -29.31 10.37
N ILE A 684 -6.04 -28.53 9.66
CA ILE A 684 -6.36 -28.00 8.32
C ILE A 684 -6.55 -29.14 7.32
N ARG A 685 -5.68 -30.15 7.31
CA ARG A 685 -5.82 -31.34 6.45
C ARG A 685 -7.17 -32.03 6.70
N SER A 686 -7.50 -32.27 7.96
CA SER A 686 -8.78 -32.88 8.33
C SER A 686 -9.99 -32.03 7.92
N PHE A 687 -9.88 -30.70 8.05
CA PHE A 687 -10.90 -29.75 7.58
C PHE A 687 -11.13 -29.91 6.06
N VAL A 688 -10.07 -29.90 5.26
CA VAL A 688 -10.17 -30.06 3.80
C VAL A 688 -10.75 -31.42 3.45
N GLN A 689 -10.26 -32.52 4.06
CA GLN A 689 -10.78 -33.88 3.79
C GLN A 689 -12.28 -34.03 4.05
N ARG A 690 -12.85 -33.24 4.98
CA ARG A 690 -14.28 -33.23 5.28
C ARG A 690 -15.12 -32.36 4.31
N GLY A 691 -14.51 -31.61 3.41
CA GLY A 691 -15.21 -30.79 2.41
C GLY A 691 -14.93 -29.29 2.52
N GLY A 692 -13.98 -28.88 3.36
CA GLY A 692 -13.54 -27.49 3.45
C GLY A 692 -12.64 -27.06 2.27
N VAL A 693 -12.54 -25.78 2.05
CA VAL A 693 -11.65 -25.16 1.05
C VAL A 693 -10.48 -24.49 1.78
N LEU A 694 -9.26 -24.89 1.42
CA LEU A 694 -8.05 -24.20 1.84
C LEU A 694 -7.58 -23.29 0.69
N VAL A 695 -7.36 -22.02 0.97
CA VAL A 695 -6.74 -21.07 0.04
C VAL A 695 -5.42 -20.61 0.63
N ALA A 696 -4.30 -20.88 -0.02
CA ALA A 696 -2.96 -20.48 0.39
C ALA A 696 -2.34 -19.54 -0.65
N VAL A 697 -1.58 -18.54 -0.19
CA VAL A 697 -1.06 -17.45 -1.03
C VAL A 697 0.45 -17.32 -0.88
N GLY A 698 1.16 -17.20 -2.00
CA GLY A 698 2.58 -16.91 -2.05
C GLY A 698 3.43 -17.95 -1.35
N GLU A 699 4.35 -17.51 -0.51
CA GLU A 699 5.28 -18.38 0.23
C GLU A 699 4.55 -19.37 1.16
N SER A 700 3.34 -19.05 1.63
CA SER A 700 2.59 -19.95 2.51
C SER A 700 2.23 -21.31 1.86
N LEU A 701 2.30 -21.41 0.52
CA LEU A 701 2.13 -22.66 -0.20
C LEU A 701 3.13 -23.73 0.28
N GLU A 702 4.33 -23.33 0.69
CA GLU A 702 5.37 -24.25 1.12
C GLU A 702 4.96 -25.07 2.36
N ALA A 703 4.19 -24.47 3.27
CA ALA A 703 3.66 -25.17 4.44
C ALA A 703 2.72 -26.34 4.08
N PHE A 704 2.09 -26.27 2.90
CA PHE A 704 1.09 -27.24 2.43
C PHE A 704 1.60 -28.13 1.31
N SER A 705 2.76 -27.83 0.73
CA SER A 705 3.41 -28.58 -0.35
C SER A 705 4.61 -29.43 0.12
N SER A 706 5.01 -29.31 1.39
CA SER A 706 6.15 -30.04 1.99
C SER A 706 5.76 -31.39 2.59
N GLY A 707 6.78 -32.28 2.79
CA GLY A 707 6.63 -33.58 3.43
C GLY A 707 6.19 -34.70 2.48
N ASP A 708 6.10 -35.94 3.00
CA ASP A 708 5.82 -37.16 2.23
C ASP A 708 4.41 -37.24 1.64
N ASN A 709 3.46 -36.53 2.22
CA ASN A 709 2.07 -36.48 1.74
C ASN A 709 1.55 -35.03 1.70
N PRO A 710 1.99 -34.22 0.72
CA PRO A 710 1.62 -32.81 0.63
C PRO A 710 0.11 -32.64 0.34
N MET A 711 -0.47 -31.54 0.85
CA MET A 711 -1.84 -31.17 0.52
C MET A 711 -1.94 -30.54 -0.87
N LEU A 712 -0.85 -29.97 -1.36
CA LEU A 712 -0.69 -29.45 -2.71
C LEU A 712 0.62 -30.00 -3.30
N ALA A 713 0.52 -30.81 -4.36
CA ALA A 713 1.64 -31.59 -4.89
C ALA A 713 2.53 -30.78 -5.86
N VAL A 714 2.93 -29.58 -5.43
CA VAL A 714 3.90 -28.73 -6.13
C VAL A 714 5.18 -28.62 -5.32
N LYS A 715 6.27 -28.19 -5.96
CA LYS A 715 7.54 -27.90 -5.29
C LYS A 715 8.02 -26.52 -5.69
N ARG A 716 8.63 -25.80 -4.76
CA ARG A 716 9.37 -24.59 -5.09
C ARG A 716 10.58 -24.96 -5.95
N GLU A 717 10.83 -24.18 -6.99
CA GLU A 717 11.95 -24.42 -7.89
C GLU A 717 13.21 -23.66 -7.44
N ALA A 718 14.36 -24.27 -7.62
CA ALA A 718 15.65 -23.58 -7.59
C ALA A 718 15.81 -22.69 -8.84
N ALA A 719 16.79 -21.81 -8.86
CA ALA A 719 17.14 -21.01 -10.02
C ALA A 719 17.41 -21.88 -11.25
N LEU A 720 17.01 -21.39 -12.42
CA LEU A 720 17.17 -22.10 -13.68
C LEU A 720 18.64 -22.50 -13.93
N GLY A 721 18.86 -23.81 -14.16
CA GLY A 721 20.21 -24.39 -14.37
C GLY A 721 20.98 -24.70 -13.08
N ARG A 722 20.33 -24.66 -11.91
CA ARG A 722 20.85 -25.09 -10.63
C ARG A 722 20.26 -26.45 -10.23
N GLU A 723 21.06 -27.30 -9.58
CA GLU A 723 20.50 -28.49 -8.95
C GLU A 723 19.97 -28.16 -7.56
N PRO A 724 18.85 -28.79 -7.13
CA PRO A 724 18.38 -28.65 -5.75
C PRO A 724 19.49 -29.18 -4.81
N SER A 725 19.83 -28.46 -3.76
CA SER A 725 20.74 -29.03 -2.74
C SER A 725 20.10 -30.31 -2.22
N ALA A 726 20.91 -31.36 -2.12
CA ALA A 726 20.51 -32.54 -1.38
C ALA A 726 20.14 -32.11 0.04
N ALA A 727 18.90 -32.40 0.46
CA ALA A 727 18.46 -32.11 1.81
C ALA A 727 19.53 -32.60 2.82
N GLU A 728 19.74 -31.82 3.90
CA GLU A 728 20.62 -32.17 5.02
C GLU A 728 20.26 -33.59 5.57
N GLY A 729 20.73 -34.63 4.92
CA GLY A 729 20.43 -36.02 5.25
C GLY A 729 21.62 -36.95 5.09
N ASP A 730 22.63 -36.54 4.37
CA ASP A 730 23.81 -37.38 4.19
C ASP A 730 24.92 -36.97 5.17
N LYS A 731 24.82 -37.53 6.39
CA LYS A 731 25.89 -37.52 7.38
C LYS A 731 26.88 -38.64 7.02
N GLY A 732 27.44 -38.58 5.83
CA GLY A 732 28.44 -39.54 5.34
C GLY A 732 29.73 -38.87 4.89
N ASP A 733 30.76 -39.11 5.62
CA ASP A 733 32.19 -38.92 5.28
C ASP A 733 32.79 -37.55 5.59
N LYS A 734 33.13 -37.38 6.86
CA LYS A 734 34.11 -36.37 7.28
C LYS A 734 35.51 -36.85 6.83
N GLY A 735 35.95 -36.41 5.64
CA GLY A 735 37.32 -36.60 5.18
C GLY A 735 37.50 -36.99 3.73
N ALA A 736 36.46 -37.09 2.92
CA ALA A 736 36.65 -37.31 1.49
C ALA A 736 37.30 -36.08 0.84
N LEU A 737 38.37 -36.28 0.11
CA LEU A 737 38.98 -35.26 -0.73
C LEU A 737 37.96 -34.88 -1.83
N ALA A 738 37.77 -33.60 -2.06
CA ALA A 738 37.00 -33.13 -3.19
C ALA A 738 37.75 -33.43 -4.51
N GLU A 739 37.00 -33.72 -5.56
CA GLU A 739 37.57 -33.90 -6.89
C GLU A 739 38.27 -32.62 -7.36
N ALA A 740 39.51 -32.74 -7.85
CA ALA A 740 40.25 -31.59 -8.34
C ALA A 740 39.64 -31.10 -9.67
N LYS A 741 39.20 -29.84 -9.69
CA LYS A 741 38.65 -29.20 -10.87
C LYS A 741 39.47 -27.96 -11.21
N GLU A 742 39.90 -27.87 -12.47
CA GLU A 742 40.54 -26.68 -12.98
C GLU A 742 39.50 -25.58 -13.16
N ILE A 743 39.82 -24.37 -12.71
CA ILE A 743 39.04 -23.14 -12.94
C ILE A 743 39.93 -22.29 -13.84
N ALA A 744 39.55 -22.16 -15.11
CA ALA A 744 40.40 -21.57 -16.15
C ALA A 744 40.05 -20.08 -16.42
N SER A 745 38.99 -19.52 -15.83
CA SER A 745 38.55 -18.17 -16.10
C SER A 745 37.75 -17.57 -14.93
N ASP A 746 37.72 -16.23 -14.83
CA ASP A 746 36.87 -15.51 -13.87
C ASP A 746 35.39 -15.89 -13.95
N PRO A 747 34.74 -16.05 -15.13
CA PRO A 747 33.40 -16.57 -15.22
C PRO A 747 33.22 -17.95 -14.59
N GLU A 748 34.17 -18.88 -14.83
CA GLU A 748 34.12 -20.21 -14.23
C GLU A 748 34.32 -20.16 -12.72
N TYR A 749 35.21 -19.30 -12.21
CA TYR A 749 35.37 -19.06 -10.77
C TYR A 749 34.08 -18.57 -10.15
N ARG A 750 33.45 -17.54 -10.73
CA ARG A 750 32.17 -17.01 -10.24
C ARG A 750 31.09 -18.08 -10.24
N GLU A 751 31.04 -18.93 -11.25
CA GLU A 751 30.08 -20.04 -11.32
C GLU A 751 30.38 -21.11 -10.25
N ALA A 752 31.65 -21.41 -10.00
CA ALA A 752 32.05 -22.39 -9.01
C ALA A 752 31.78 -21.98 -7.54
N ILE A 753 31.77 -20.68 -7.25
CA ILE A 753 31.52 -20.15 -5.90
C ILE A 753 30.04 -19.81 -5.66
N LYS A 754 29.18 -19.85 -6.69
CA LYS A 754 27.75 -19.63 -6.51
C LYS A 754 27.11 -20.70 -5.66
N ASP A 755 26.21 -20.32 -4.78
CA ASP A 755 25.37 -21.27 -4.05
C ASP A 755 24.54 -22.11 -5.04
N GLN A 756 24.79 -23.41 -5.10
CA GLN A 756 24.11 -24.33 -6.03
C GLN A 756 22.64 -24.54 -5.67
N ALA A 757 22.28 -24.27 -4.43
CA ALA A 757 20.91 -24.31 -3.94
C ALA A 757 20.17 -22.96 -4.08
N ALA A 758 20.77 -21.98 -4.74
CA ALA A 758 20.24 -20.64 -4.82
C ALA A 758 18.81 -20.61 -5.36
N LEU A 759 17.95 -19.88 -4.68
CA LEU A 759 16.61 -19.52 -5.15
C LEU A 759 16.71 -18.69 -6.44
N PRO A 760 15.63 -18.65 -7.26
CA PRO A 760 15.58 -17.70 -8.36
C PRO A 760 15.86 -16.28 -7.90
N ASP A 761 16.48 -15.48 -8.75
CA ASP A 761 16.70 -14.04 -8.46
C ASP A 761 15.37 -13.38 -8.08
N THR A 762 15.40 -12.49 -7.09
CA THR A 762 14.22 -11.77 -6.64
C THR A 762 13.61 -10.95 -7.79
N LEU A 763 12.34 -11.19 -8.09
CA LEU A 763 11.57 -10.37 -9.03
C LEU A 763 11.32 -9.00 -8.41
N PRO A 764 11.71 -7.92 -9.10
CA PRO A 764 11.54 -6.56 -8.55
C PRO A 764 10.11 -6.02 -8.65
N GLY A 765 9.11 -6.88 -8.88
CA GLY A 765 7.71 -6.51 -9.06
C GLY A 765 7.36 -6.06 -10.47
N ALA A 766 6.82 -7.00 -11.26
CA ALA A 766 6.36 -6.76 -12.63
C ALA A 766 4.94 -7.26 -12.82
N LEU A 767 4.20 -6.61 -13.72
CA LEU A 767 2.89 -7.07 -14.16
C LEU A 767 3.08 -8.09 -15.27
N LEU A 768 2.58 -9.31 -15.04
CA LEU A 768 2.76 -10.45 -15.92
C LEU A 768 1.44 -10.99 -16.43
N ASN A 769 1.42 -11.44 -17.69
CA ASN A 769 0.26 -12.09 -18.31
C ASN A 769 0.16 -13.54 -17.83
N VAL A 770 -1.06 -13.93 -17.45
CA VAL A 770 -1.44 -15.33 -17.22
C VAL A 770 -2.57 -15.74 -18.16
N VAL A 771 -2.58 -17.02 -18.53
CA VAL A 771 -3.58 -17.63 -19.40
C VAL A 771 -4.31 -18.73 -18.64
N GLY A 772 -5.64 -18.86 -18.86
CA GLY A 772 -6.48 -19.80 -18.13
C GLY A 772 -6.64 -21.14 -18.86
N GLU A 773 -6.87 -22.20 -18.08
CA GLU A 773 -7.44 -23.43 -18.59
C GLU A 773 -8.94 -23.22 -18.85
N PRO A 774 -9.44 -23.60 -20.03
CA PRO A 774 -10.86 -23.50 -20.32
C PRO A 774 -11.67 -24.41 -19.38
N ASP A 775 -12.94 -24.06 -19.18
CA ASP A 775 -13.91 -24.88 -18.46
C ASP A 775 -13.67 -25.11 -16.94
N ASN A 776 -12.86 -24.28 -16.29
CA ASN A 776 -12.71 -24.34 -14.83
C ASN A 776 -13.46 -23.18 -14.15
N PHE A 777 -14.23 -23.47 -13.10
CA PHE A 777 -15.01 -22.47 -12.38
C PHE A 777 -14.12 -21.42 -11.67
N LEU A 778 -12.91 -21.79 -11.25
CA LEU A 778 -11.97 -20.86 -10.63
C LEU A 778 -11.44 -19.79 -11.60
N SER A 779 -11.43 -20.06 -12.92
CA SER A 779 -11.09 -19.08 -13.95
C SER A 779 -12.31 -18.35 -14.54
N ALA A 780 -13.49 -18.48 -13.92
CA ALA A 780 -14.70 -17.77 -14.37
C ALA A 780 -14.47 -16.24 -14.39
N GLY A 781 -14.80 -15.59 -15.50
CA GLY A 781 -14.54 -14.17 -15.74
C GLY A 781 -13.14 -13.84 -16.29
N TYR A 782 -12.31 -14.88 -16.58
CA TYR A 782 -10.94 -14.76 -17.09
C TYR A 782 -10.64 -15.66 -18.30
N ASP A 783 -11.61 -15.83 -19.17
CA ASP A 783 -11.45 -16.65 -20.37
C ASP A 783 -10.37 -16.10 -21.32
N ASP A 784 -10.14 -14.78 -21.29
CA ASP A 784 -9.09 -14.09 -22.05
C ASP A 784 -7.75 -13.99 -21.24
N GLY A 785 -7.65 -14.64 -20.08
CA GLY A 785 -6.51 -14.52 -19.15
C GLY A 785 -6.63 -13.32 -18.19
N ALA A 786 -5.53 -13.01 -17.51
CA ALA A 786 -5.44 -11.90 -16.54
C ALA A 786 -4.01 -11.32 -16.53
N VAL A 787 -3.88 -10.16 -15.89
CA VAL A 787 -2.60 -9.57 -15.53
C VAL A 787 -2.43 -9.68 -14.01
N VAL A 788 -1.30 -10.21 -13.57
CA VAL A 788 -0.96 -10.44 -12.17
C VAL A 788 0.33 -9.71 -11.82
N LEU A 789 0.51 -9.35 -10.55
CA LEU A 789 1.79 -8.86 -10.05
C LEU A 789 2.62 -10.07 -9.58
N ALA A 790 3.87 -10.14 -10.00
CA ALA A 790 4.83 -11.11 -9.50
C ALA A 790 6.00 -10.39 -8.83
N THR A 791 6.30 -10.80 -7.60
CA THR A 791 7.40 -10.28 -6.75
C THR A 791 8.11 -11.45 -6.09
N GLY A 792 9.32 -11.22 -5.56
CA GLY A 792 10.04 -12.25 -4.78
C GLY A 792 10.62 -13.37 -5.62
N THR A 793 10.75 -14.54 -5.01
CA THR A 793 11.49 -15.69 -5.57
C THR A 793 10.60 -16.92 -5.79
N GLN A 794 9.28 -16.78 -5.65
CA GLN A 794 8.33 -17.90 -5.65
C GLN A 794 8.04 -18.37 -7.09
N ILE A 795 8.62 -19.50 -7.46
CA ILE A 795 8.31 -20.22 -8.70
C ILE A 795 8.04 -21.68 -8.33
N PHE A 796 6.90 -22.21 -8.76
CA PHE A 796 6.47 -23.58 -8.42
C PHE A 796 6.41 -24.48 -9.64
N THR A 797 6.66 -25.79 -9.41
CA THR A 797 6.44 -26.81 -10.44
C THR A 797 4.95 -26.91 -10.79
N PRO A 798 4.59 -27.23 -12.05
CA PRO A 798 3.20 -27.53 -12.39
C PRO A 798 2.67 -28.76 -11.61
N LEU A 799 1.38 -28.72 -11.27
CA LEU A 799 0.65 -29.91 -10.83
C LEU A 799 0.52 -30.94 -11.97
N ASP A 800 0.76 -32.20 -11.62
CA ASP A 800 0.39 -33.32 -12.49
C ASP A 800 -1.15 -33.41 -12.60
N ARG A 801 -1.68 -33.71 -13.79
CA ARG A 801 -3.13 -33.87 -14.02
C ARG A 801 -3.79 -34.93 -13.15
N ALA A 802 -3.03 -35.97 -12.71
CA ALA A 802 -3.54 -36.97 -11.79
C ALA A 802 -3.74 -36.43 -10.36
N LYS A 803 -3.16 -35.31 -10.03
CA LYS A 803 -3.22 -34.66 -8.70
C LYS A 803 -4.18 -33.48 -8.67
N GLY A 804 -4.24 -32.70 -9.76
CA GLY A 804 -5.04 -31.51 -9.80
C GLY A 804 -4.96 -30.75 -11.11
N ILE A 805 -5.23 -29.43 -11.08
CA ILE A 805 -5.28 -28.57 -12.25
C ILE A 805 -4.48 -27.29 -12.04
N ASN A 806 -3.75 -26.85 -13.05
CA ASN A 806 -3.11 -25.54 -13.13
C ASN A 806 -4.11 -24.56 -13.78
N VAL A 807 -4.95 -23.94 -12.98
CA VAL A 807 -6.10 -23.12 -13.42
C VAL A 807 -5.67 -21.92 -14.24
N LEU A 808 -4.63 -21.21 -13.76
CA LEU A 808 -3.96 -20.13 -14.50
C LEU A 808 -2.46 -20.41 -14.49
N ARG A 809 -1.82 -20.18 -15.61
CA ARG A 809 -0.38 -20.29 -15.79
C ARG A 809 0.18 -19.05 -16.44
N PHE A 810 1.41 -18.71 -16.15
CA PHE A 810 2.11 -17.63 -16.83
C PHE A 810 2.17 -17.88 -18.35
N ALA A 811 2.09 -16.81 -19.10
CA ALA A 811 2.15 -16.86 -20.56
C ALA A 811 3.51 -17.35 -21.07
N ALA A 812 3.64 -17.58 -22.36
CA ALA A 812 4.93 -17.89 -22.99
C ALA A 812 5.94 -16.74 -22.76
N SER A 813 7.22 -17.06 -22.68
CA SER A 813 8.27 -16.06 -22.34
C SER A 813 8.22 -14.79 -23.19
N LYS A 814 7.84 -14.88 -24.49
CA LYS A 814 7.72 -13.72 -25.40
C LYS A 814 6.51 -12.82 -25.07
N ASP A 815 5.46 -13.38 -24.45
CA ASP A 815 4.20 -12.72 -24.17
C ASP A 815 4.00 -12.50 -22.64
N LEU A 816 5.03 -12.85 -21.84
CA LEU A 816 4.94 -12.89 -20.38
C LEU A 816 4.74 -11.51 -19.75
N ILE A 817 5.50 -10.49 -20.21
CA ILE A 817 5.56 -9.18 -19.55
C ILE A 817 4.42 -8.30 -20.09
N ALA A 818 3.50 -7.95 -19.18
CA ALA A 818 2.49 -6.93 -19.44
C ALA A 818 3.05 -5.51 -19.19
N SER A 819 3.84 -5.32 -18.12
CA SER A 819 4.51 -4.06 -17.78
C SER A 819 5.64 -4.31 -16.78
N GLY A 820 6.67 -3.45 -16.79
CA GLY A 820 7.77 -3.47 -15.85
C GLY A 820 8.97 -4.31 -16.28
N TYR A 821 9.86 -4.57 -15.34
CA TYR A 821 11.15 -5.24 -15.58
C TYR A 821 11.20 -6.64 -14.94
N VAL A 822 11.73 -7.60 -15.69
CA VAL A 822 11.96 -8.99 -15.25
C VAL A 822 13.34 -9.43 -15.76
N TRP A 823 14.14 -10.02 -14.88
CA TRP A 823 15.41 -10.64 -15.26
C TRP A 823 15.18 -11.68 -16.37
N ASP A 824 16.08 -11.76 -17.35
CA ASP A 824 15.91 -12.70 -18.48
C ASP A 824 15.82 -14.16 -18.02
N GLN A 825 16.56 -14.53 -16.99
CA GLN A 825 16.50 -15.87 -16.43
C GLN A 825 15.14 -16.19 -15.81
N ASN A 826 14.59 -15.26 -14.98
CA ASN A 826 13.25 -15.40 -14.41
C ASN A 826 12.16 -15.40 -15.48
N ARG A 827 12.31 -14.56 -16.53
CA ARG A 827 11.37 -14.54 -17.66
C ARG A 827 11.29 -15.89 -18.38
N ARG A 828 12.41 -16.58 -18.54
CA ARG A 828 12.46 -17.93 -19.12
C ARG A 828 11.91 -18.97 -18.17
N GLN A 829 12.22 -18.88 -16.88
CA GLN A 829 11.80 -19.86 -15.87
C GLN A 829 10.31 -19.78 -15.56
N LEU A 830 9.74 -18.56 -15.45
CA LEU A 830 8.31 -18.34 -15.18
C LEU A 830 7.39 -18.80 -16.32
N ALA A 831 7.88 -18.83 -17.57
CA ALA A 831 7.06 -19.21 -18.72
C ALA A 831 6.38 -20.57 -18.49
N PHE A 832 5.04 -20.60 -18.63
CA PHE A 832 4.17 -21.78 -18.43
C PHE A 832 4.10 -22.32 -16.99
N LYS A 833 4.76 -21.69 -16.00
CA LYS A 833 4.61 -22.09 -14.58
C LYS A 833 3.23 -21.69 -14.06
N PRO A 834 2.71 -22.43 -13.07
CA PRO A 834 1.39 -22.14 -12.53
C PRO A 834 1.38 -20.84 -11.70
N TYR A 835 0.31 -20.06 -11.87
CA TYR A 835 -0.04 -18.94 -11.00
C TYR A 835 -1.16 -19.32 -10.03
N LEU A 836 -2.19 -20.00 -10.51
CA LEU A 836 -3.32 -20.49 -9.72
C LEU A 836 -3.47 -21.99 -9.94
N MET A 837 -3.45 -22.73 -8.84
CA MET A 837 -3.53 -24.19 -8.82
C MET A 837 -4.67 -24.65 -7.93
N ALA A 838 -5.25 -25.79 -8.25
CA ALA A 838 -6.29 -26.41 -7.43
C ALA A 838 -6.10 -27.93 -7.38
N GLN A 839 -6.13 -28.48 -6.16
CA GLN A 839 -5.99 -29.92 -5.92
C GLN A 839 -7.11 -30.42 -5.02
N PRO A 840 -7.95 -31.39 -5.47
CA PRO A 840 -8.89 -32.08 -4.62
C PRO A 840 -8.20 -32.86 -3.51
N GLN A 841 -8.75 -32.80 -2.30
CA GLN A 841 -8.26 -33.55 -1.14
C GLN A 841 -9.44 -34.12 -0.32
N GLY A 842 -9.70 -35.42 -0.45
CA GLY A 842 -10.91 -35.99 0.12
C GLY A 842 -12.17 -35.41 -0.54
N ARG A 843 -13.05 -34.77 0.23
CA ARG A 843 -14.24 -34.09 -0.28
C ARG A 843 -14.02 -32.58 -0.52
N GLY A 844 -12.87 -32.04 -0.10
CA GLY A 844 -12.56 -30.62 -0.18
C GLY A 844 -11.55 -30.28 -1.27
N LEU A 845 -11.06 -29.04 -1.22
CA LEU A 845 -10.21 -28.46 -2.25
C LEU A 845 -9.09 -27.64 -1.61
N VAL A 846 -7.87 -27.77 -2.12
CA VAL A 846 -6.73 -26.89 -1.83
C VAL A 846 -6.49 -26.01 -3.06
N ILE A 847 -6.49 -24.72 -2.84
CA ILE A 847 -6.26 -23.68 -3.86
C ILE A 847 -4.98 -22.94 -3.51
N GLY A 848 -4.04 -22.83 -4.45
CA GLY A 848 -2.79 -22.11 -4.27
C GLY A 848 -2.63 -20.98 -5.28
N PHE A 849 -2.34 -19.76 -4.78
CA PHE A 849 -1.89 -18.63 -5.58
C PHE A 849 -0.38 -18.47 -5.44
N ALA A 850 0.37 -18.58 -6.52
CA ALA A 850 1.84 -18.46 -6.48
C ALA A 850 2.33 -17.08 -6.02
N HIS A 851 1.55 -16.02 -6.30
CA HIS A 851 1.78 -14.64 -5.82
C HIS A 851 0.46 -14.06 -5.34
N ASP A 852 0.52 -13.05 -4.45
CA ASP A 852 -0.65 -12.46 -3.81
C ASP A 852 -1.55 -11.69 -4.81
N PRO A 853 -2.81 -12.15 -5.04
CA PRO A 853 -3.76 -11.47 -5.93
C PRO A 853 -4.30 -10.17 -5.35
N SER A 854 -4.06 -9.88 -4.08
CA SER A 854 -4.61 -8.73 -3.36
C SER A 854 -3.60 -7.63 -3.07
N THR A 855 -2.34 -7.79 -3.45
CA THR A 855 -1.23 -6.88 -3.12
C THR A 855 -1.67 -5.42 -3.11
N ARG A 856 -1.46 -4.71 -1.98
CA ARG A 856 -1.79 -3.28 -1.76
C ARG A 856 -3.24 -2.90 -2.12
N GLY A 857 -4.13 -3.88 -2.28
CA GLY A 857 -5.51 -3.64 -2.72
C GLY A 857 -5.65 -3.01 -4.11
N TYR A 858 -4.61 -2.92 -4.94
CA TYR A 858 -4.69 -2.23 -6.23
C TYR A 858 -4.96 -3.13 -7.45
N LEU A 859 -4.90 -4.47 -7.29
CA LEU A 859 -5.17 -5.42 -8.36
C LEU A 859 -6.68 -5.70 -8.51
N GLU A 860 -7.50 -4.66 -8.71
CA GLU A 860 -8.96 -4.79 -8.82
C GLU A 860 -9.39 -5.74 -9.95
N GLY A 861 -8.54 -5.87 -10.97
CA GLY A 861 -8.73 -6.84 -12.05
C GLY A 861 -8.78 -8.30 -11.58
N LEU A 862 -8.30 -8.62 -10.38
CA LEU A 862 -8.23 -9.97 -9.81
C LEU A 862 -9.29 -10.26 -8.74
N ASP A 863 -10.17 -9.31 -8.42
CA ASP A 863 -11.21 -9.50 -7.38
C ASP A 863 -12.08 -10.72 -7.62
N LEU A 864 -12.42 -11.03 -8.89
CA LEU A 864 -13.19 -12.23 -9.22
C LEU A 864 -12.41 -13.53 -8.98
N LEU A 865 -11.07 -13.57 -9.12
CA LEU A 865 -10.30 -14.77 -8.76
C LEU A 865 -10.42 -15.08 -7.28
N ILE A 866 -10.32 -14.06 -6.44
CA ILE A 866 -10.51 -14.17 -4.99
C ILE A 866 -11.95 -14.62 -4.70
N ALA A 867 -12.94 -13.99 -5.34
CA ALA A 867 -14.36 -14.39 -5.20
C ALA A 867 -14.61 -15.82 -5.66
N ASN A 868 -14.01 -16.28 -6.76
CA ASN A 868 -14.12 -17.65 -7.23
C ASN A 868 -13.57 -18.65 -6.20
N ALA A 869 -12.42 -18.33 -5.60
CA ALA A 869 -11.78 -19.20 -4.61
C ALA A 869 -12.54 -19.24 -3.26
N VAL A 870 -13.17 -18.12 -2.86
CA VAL A 870 -13.74 -17.98 -1.52
C VAL A 870 -15.28 -18.11 -1.53
N LEU A 871 -15.96 -17.54 -2.54
CA LEU A 871 -17.43 -17.52 -2.60
C LEU A 871 -18.00 -18.70 -3.43
N ILE A 872 -17.37 -19.04 -4.58
CA ILE A 872 -17.89 -20.08 -5.48
C ILE A 872 -17.37 -21.47 -5.10
N ALA A 873 -16.08 -21.63 -4.78
CA ALA A 873 -15.48 -22.95 -4.55
C ALA A 873 -16.23 -23.80 -3.49
N PRO A 874 -16.72 -23.27 -2.35
CA PRO A 874 -17.47 -24.05 -1.38
C PRO A 874 -18.73 -24.71 -1.94
N SER A 875 -19.35 -24.14 -2.98
CA SER A 875 -20.52 -24.73 -3.64
C SER A 875 -20.20 -25.92 -4.55
N ARG A 876 -18.89 -26.16 -4.81
CA ARG A 876 -18.39 -27.16 -5.77
C ARG A 876 -17.65 -28.35 -5.13
N VAL A 877 -17.47 -28.34 -3.80
CA VAL A 877 -16.73 -29.37 -3.03
C VAL A 877 -17.63 -30.22 -2.13
N ARG A 878 -18.90 -30.30 -2.37
CA ARG A 878 -19.87 -31.08 -1.56
C ARG A 878 -20.19 -32.44 -2.17
#